data_5e310bcbb385a14e0f0d559492aa9b6c
#
_entry.id   5e310bcbb385a14e0f0d559492aa9b6c
#
_cell.length_a   1.000
_cell.length_b   1.000
_cell.length_c   1.000
_cell.angle_alpha   90.00
_cell.angle_beta   90.00
_cell.angle_gamma   90.00
#
_symmetry.space_group_name_H-M   'P 1'
#
loop_
_entity.id
_entity.type
_entity.pdbx_description
1 polymer ?
#
loop_
_entity_poly.entity_id
_entity_poly.type
_entity_poly.pdbx_seq_one_letter_code
_entity_poly.pdbx_strand_id
1 'polypeptide(L)'
;MDVREYIKNNILIFDGAMGTMLQQKGLQIGENPEVFGLKNPDKLIEIHKLYLEAGSNVITTNTFGANELKLDKLGYTVEEVVDNAINMAKKAIEESDKSKPRFVALDLGPIGEMLEPIGTLSFDRAYEIFKRQAIQGEKSGANLIIIETMMDLYEAKAAVLAAKENTNLPVFCTMTFDENGRSFTGCMPESMVATIEGLGVDAIGVNCSLGPKQLIPIVEKISKMATVPVIVQANAGLPDIVNGQAIYNVDSEEFFIGVEKFVQLGASIIGGCCGTNPEFIKKISYNISTLKKVEIEKNNSCVVCSPSKFVEIKSPTVIGERLNPTGRKLLKESIINENLDYIINLGLEQIEGGADILNVNVGLPDIDEKKMMPKVIKEMQSVMDVPLQVDSSNIEALEQGLRYYNGKTIANSVNGKEESLNAILPIVKKYGACIVGLTLDEKGIPSTAEGRFKIAEKIVNKALSYGIKKKDIFIDCLSLTVSAQQEEALETLKCIKMVKEKLGVKTILGVSNISFGVPNRKALNNTYLNLALSAGLDLPIINPNEEGIMETINAFKVINNIDKGCVKYIEKYSGYKQNNIIKTTNDRKYDLSLESIVEHGLKENAKEATLNLLKKYDENYVLDEILIPSLDVVGKKYDKGEIFLPQLIQSAETVKVSLNTIKDSLAKNNTNTVSKGKIIVATVKGDIHDIGKNIVKIMLENYGYEVIDLGKDVPIEEVVNHSKKNNIQLVGLSALMTTTVHSMKETIDALRKEGLNTKIFVGGAVLTEEYAKDIGADYYSKDAKSAVEIAKLNFN
;
A
#
# COMPACT_ATOMS: atom_id res chain seq x y z
N MET A 1 -18.07 12.55 -27.57
CA MET A 1 -17.49 13.47 -26.56
C MET A 1 -16.60 12.61 -25.65
N ASP A 2 -15.39 13.05 -25.33
CA ASP A 2 -14.51 12.37 -24.36
C ASP A 2 -15.00 12.68 -22.95
N VAL A 3 -14.97 11.69 -22.05
CA VAL A 3 -15.38 11.86 -20.65
C VAL A 3 -14.53 12.91 -19.93
N ARG A 4 -13.23 13.03 -20.29
CA ARG A 4 -12.32 14.07 -19.76
C ARG A 4 -12.83 15.49 -20.04
N GLU A 5 -13.43 15.71 -21.24
CA GLU A 5 -14.01 17.00 -21.58
C GLU A 5 -15.29 17.28 -20.81
N TYR A 6 -16.12 16.24 -20.63
CA TYR A 6 -17.37 16.38 -19.89
C TYR A 6 -17.16 16.78 -18.42
N ILE A 7 -16.22 16.12 -17.73
CA ILE A 7 -15.97 16.36 -16.29
C ILE A 7 -15.31 17.71 -15.99
N LYS A 8 -14.77 18.42 -16.97
CA LYS A 8 -14.23 19.77 -16.73
C LYS A 8 -15.29 20.73 -16.18
N ASN A 9 -16.49 20.67 -16.73
CA ASN A 9 -17.55 21.64 -16.45
C ASN A 9 -18.78 21.04 -15.77
N ASN A 10 -18.88 19.71 -15.66
CA ASN A 10 -20.05 19.03 -15.16
C ASN A 10 -19.71 18.10 -13.99
N ILE A 11 -20.68 17.81 -13.15
CA ILE A 11 -20.64 16.68 -12.23
C ILE A 11 -21.00 15.44 -13.05
N LEU A 12 -20.18 14.38 -12.99
CA LEU A 12 -20.41 13.12 -13.67
C LEU A 12 -21.13 12.16 -12.75
N ILE A 13 -22.22 11.57 -13.22
CA ILE A 13 -23.01 10.60 -12.44
C ILE A 13 -22.73 9.19 -12.94
N PHE A 14 -22.15 8.37 -12.07
CA PHE A 14 -22.04 6.92 -12.27
C PHE A 14 -23.35 6.23 -11.89
N ASP A 15 -23.46 4.97 -12.22
CA ASP A 15 -24.54 4.09 -11.81
C ASP A 15 -24.40 3.66 -10.33
N GLY A 16 -25.18 2.67 -9.92
CA GLY A 16 -25.15 2.08 -8.58
C GLY A 16 -24.81 0.60 -8.63
N ALA A 17 -25.18 -0.14 -7.58
CA ALA A 17 -24.78 -1.51 -7.36
C ALA A 17 -25.26 -2.47 -8.46
N MET A 18 -24.34 -3.08 -9.21
CA MET A 18 -24.65 -4.15 -10.18
C MET A 18 -25.04 -5.43 -9.48
N GLY A 19 -24.27 -5.89 -8.50
CA GLY A 19 -24.52 -7.15 -7.79
C GLY A 19 -25.90 -7.21 -7.11
N THR A 20 -26.32 -6.15 -6.43
CA THR A 20 -27.65 -6.02 -5.81
C THR A 20 -28.77 -6.15 -6.85
N MET A 21 -28.60 -5.52 -8.02
CA MET A 21 -29.60 -5.59 -9.10
C MET A 21 -29.65 -6.98 -9.75
N LEU A 22 -28.51 -7.62 -9.92
CA LEU A 22 -28.45 -9.00 -10.44
C LEU A 22 -29.14 -10.00 -9.49
N GLN A 23 -28.97 -9.85 -8.17
CA GLN A 23 -29.68 -10.67 -7.18
C GLN A 23 -31.19 -10.50 -7.29
N GLN A 24 -31.69 -9.27 -7.45
CA GLN A 24 -33.12 -9.00 -7.70
C GLN A 24 -33.62 -9.63 -9.01
N LYS A 25 -32.74 -9.85 -9.99
CA LYS A 25 -33.02 -10.50 -11.27
C LYS A 25 -32.77 -12.00 -11.24
N GLY A 26 -32.45 -12.58 -10.08
CA GLY A 26 -32.37 -14.03 -9.86
C GLY A 26 -30.97 -14.63 -9.84
N LEU A 27 -29.91 -13.81 -9.71
CA LEU A 27 -28.57 -14.30 -9.38
C LEU A 27 -28.62 -15.01 -8.02
N GLN A 28 -28.20 -16.26 -7.98
CA GLN A 28 -28.18 -17.06 -6.75
C GLN A 28 -26.91 -16.84 -5.95
N ILE A 29 -26.99 -17.08 -4.64
CA ILE A 29 -25.84 -17.06 -3.76
C ILE A 29 -24.79 -18.07 -4.23
N GLY A 30 -23.53 -17.62 -4.37
CA GLY A 30 -22.43 -18.46 -4.87
C GLY A 30 -22.33 -18.58 -6.38
N GLU A 31 -23.28 -18.01 -7.14
CA GLU A 31 -23.16 -17.93 -8.60
C GLU A 31 -22.27 -16.75 -9.00
N ASN A 32 -21.42 -16.96 -10.01
CA ASN A 32 -20.54 -15.90 -10.50
C ASN A 32 -21.34 -14.84 -11.29
N PRO A 33 -21.30 -13.56 -10.90
CA PRO A 33 -22.09 -12.49 -11.51
C PRO A 33 -21.79 -12.26 -12.99
N GLU A 34 -20.52 -12.37 -13.39
CA GLU A 34 -20.09 -12.16 -14.77
C GLU A 34 -20.65 -13.24 -15.68
N VAL A 35 -20.57 -14.51 -15.24
CA VAL A 35 -21.14 -15.65 -15.97
C VAL A 35 -22.67 -15.59 -15.99
N PHE A 36 -23.30 -15.13 -14.90
CA PHE A 36 -24.75 -14.92 -14.89
C PHE A 36 -25.17 -13.88 -15.93
N GLY A 37 -24.45 -12.76 -16.03
CA GLY A 37 -24.70 -11.73 -17.05
C GLY A 37 -24.50 -12.25 -18.46
N LEU A 38 -23.46 -13.05 -18.70
CA LEU A 38 -23.21 -13.70 -20.00
C LEU A 38 -24.37 -14.62 -20.41
N LYS A 39 -24.93 -15.41 -19.48
CA LYS A 39 -26.07 -16.32 -19.72
C LYS A 39 -27.41 -15.60 -19.80
N ASN A 40 -27.53 -14.41 -19.22
CA ASN A 40 -28.77 -13.64 -19.16
C ASN A 40 -28.61 -12.22 -19.69
N PRO A 41 -28.20 -12.02 -20.96
CA PRO A 41 -27.88 -10.71 -21.53
C PRO A 41 -29.05 -9.72 -21.44
N ASP A 42 -30.29 -10.17 -21.60
CA ASP A 42 -31.45 -9.29 -21.53
C ASP A 42 -31.65 -8.68 -20.14
N LYS A 43 -31.34 -9.44 -19.06
CA LYS A 43 -31.40 -8.93 -17.68
C LYS A 43 -30.33 -7.88 -17.45
N LEU A 44 -29.14 -8.07 -18.00
CA LEU A 44 -28.05 -7.11 -17.88
C LEU A 44 -28.37 -5.80 -18.62
N ILE A 45 -28.90 -5.92 -19.85
CA ILE A 45 -29.38 -4.75 -20.61
C ILE A 45 -30.47 -4.00 -19.83
N GLU A 46 -31.41 -4.71 -19.25
CA GLU A 46 -32.48 -4.11 -18.44
C GLU A 46 -31.91 -3.32 -17.24
N ILE A 47 -30.95 -3.87 -16.51
CA ILE A 47 -30.30 -3.19 -15.39
C ILE A 47 -29.61 -1.89 -15.86
N HIS A 48 -28.83 -1.97 -16.91
CA HIS A 48 -28.19 -0.79 -17.48
C HIS A 48 -29.20 0.28 -17.92
N LYS A 49 -30.32 -0.11 -18.54
CA LYS A 49 -31.40 0.82 -18.90
C LYS A 49 -32.00 1.51 -17.68
N LEU A 50 -32.28 0.77 -16.63
CA LEU A 50 -32.83 1.35 -15.38
C LEU A 50 -31.91 2.44 -14.82
N TYR A 51 -30.58 2.24 -14.83
CA TYR A 51 -29.64 3.27 -14.41
C TYR A 51 -29.54 4.44 -15.38
N LEU A 52 -29.59 4.21 -16.69
CA LEU A 52 -29.62 5.25 -17.70
C LEU A 52 -30.89 6.13 -17.59
N GLU A 53 -32.05 5.52 -17.35
CA GLU A 53 -33.34 6.19 -17.11
C GLU A 53 -33.31 6.96 -15.76
N ALA A 54 -32.63 6.44 -14.75
CA ALA A 54 -32.39 7.15 -13.51
C ALA A 54 -31.48 8.37 -13.68
N GLY A 55 -30.71 8.46 -14.77
CA GLY A 55 -29.94 9.63 -15.14
C GLY A 55 -28.41 9.46 -15.06
N SER A 56 -27.89 8.26 -14.90
CA SER A 56 -26.44 7.99 -14.93
C SER A 56 -25.84 8.46 -16.27
N ASN A 57 -24.69 9.12 -16.19
CA ASN A 57 -23.87 9.40 -17.37
C ASN A 57 -22.98 8.21 -17.73
N VAL A 58 -22.52 7.47 -16.72
CA VAL A 58 -21.64 6.32 -16.87
C VAL A 58 -22.36 5.09 -16.37
N ILE A 59 -22.31 4.03 -17.14
CA ILE A 59 -22.72 2.69 -16.71
C ILE A 59 -21.49 1.80 -16.67
N THR A 60 -21.36 1.06 -15.57
CA THR A 60 -20.24 0.19 -15.27
C THR A 60 -20.53 -1.21 -15.78
N THR A 61 -19.62 -1.82 -16.54
CA THR A 61 -19.81 -3.16 -17.09
C THR A 61 -19.81 -4.21 -15.99
N ASN A 62 -20.49 -5.34 -16.20
CA ASN A 62 -20.49 -6.47 -15.28
C ASN A 62 -19.21 -7.30 -15.46
N THR A 63 -18.05 -6.70 -15.11
CA THR A 63 -16.71 -7.27 -15.31
C THR A 63 -15.78 -7.15 -14.10
N PHE A 64 -16.33 -6.81 -12.93
CA PHE A 64 -15.60 -6.62 -11.68
C PHE A 64 -14.69 -7.82 -11.34
N GLY A 65 -15.18 -9.03 -11.49
CA GLY A 65 -14.44 -10.27 -11.27
C GLY A 65 -13.95 -10.95 -12.56
N ALA A 66 -14.02 -10.30 -13.73
CA ALA A 66 -13.73 -10.91 -15.04
C ALA A 66 -12.23 -11.12 -15.29
N ASN A 67 -11.51 -11.68 -14.33
CA ASN A 67 -10.11 -12.05 -14.49
C ASN A 67 -9.92 -13.55 -14.70
N GLU A 68 -8.79 -13.95 -15.29
CA GLU A 68 -8.54 -15.33 -15.67
C GLU A 68 -8.50 -16.29 -14.47
N LEU A 69 -8.03 -15.86 -13.28
CA LEU A 69 -7.97 -16.74 -12.11
C LEU A 69 -9.34 -17.17 -11.60
N LYS A 70 -10.37 -16.33 -11.85
CA LYS A 70 -11.76 -16.62 -11.52
C LYS A 70 -12.50 -17.34 -12.66
N LEU A 71 -12.27 -16.92 -13.91
CA LEU A 71 -13.02 -17.40 -15.07
C LEU A 71 -12.56 -18.74 -15.60
N ASP A 72 -11.24 -19.03 -15.61
CA ASP A 72 -10.69 -20.29 -16.13
C ASP A 72 -11.27 -21.52 -15.43
N LYS A 73 -11.52 -21.43 -14.12
CA LYS A 73 -12.16 -22.49 -13.31
C LYS A 73 -13.60 -22.76 -13.73
N LEU A 74 -14.25 -21.78 -14.35
CA LEU A 74 -15.64 -21.84 -14.82
C LEU A 74 -15.73 -22.16 -16.31
N GLY A 75 -14.60 -22.29 -17.01
CA GLY A 75 -14.52 -22.60 -18.43
C GLY A 75 -14.84 -21.44 -19.37
N TYR A 76 -14.68 -20.20 -18.90
CA TYR A 76 -14.88 -18.97 -19.68
C TYR A 76 -13.58 -18.20 -19.87
N THR A 77 -13.48 -17.46 -20.98
CA THR A 77 -12.33 -16.57 -21.24
C THR A 77 -12.63 -15.12 -20.83
N VAL A 78 -11.59 -14.38 -20.48
CA VAL A 78 -11.68 -12.96 -20.17
C VAL A 78 -12.27 -12.19 -21.36
N GLU A 79 -11.80 -12.52 -22.58
CA GLU A 79 -12.22 -11.87 -23.81
C GLU A 79 -13.73 -12.04 -24.07
N GLU A 80 -14.26 -13.24 -23.90
CA GLU A 80 -15.67 -13.54 -24.09
C GLU A 80 -16.56 -12.76 -23.10
N VAL A 81 -16.19 -12.76 -21.82
CA VAL A 81 -16.97 -12.10 -20.77
C VAL A 81 -16.92 -10.59 -20.91
N VAL A 82 -15.73 -10.01 -21.12
CA VAL A 82 -15.55 -8.56 -21.26
C VAL A 82 -16.25 -8.04 -22.53
N ASP A 83 -16.11 -8.74 -23.66
CA ASP A 83 -16.75 -8.33 -24.91
C ASP A 83 -18.28 -8.36 -24.79
N ASN A 84 -18.83 -9.42 -24.21
CA ASN A 84 -20.26 -9.53 -23.96
C ASN A 84 -20.77 -8.40 -23.07
N ALA A 85 -20.14 -8.15 -21.92
CA ALA A 85 -20.58 -7.14 -20.95
C ALA A 85 -20.57 -5.74 -21.56
N ILE A 86 -19.53 -5.38 -22.33
CA ILE A 86 -19.45 -4.09 -23.03
C ILE A 86 -20.53 -3.98 -24.11
N ASN A 87 -20.76 -5.04 -24.87
CA ASN A 87 -21.80 -5.03 -25.92
C ASN A 87 -23.20 -4.85 -25.32
N MET A 88 -23.48 -5.45 -24.17
CA MET A 88 -24.77 -5.27 -23.47
C MET A 88 -24.92 -3.84 -22.96
N ALA A 89 -23.88 -3.24 -22.41
CA ALA A 89 -23.87 -1.83 -21.99
C ALA A 89 -24.09 -0.89 -23.17
N LYS A 90 -23.41 -1.11 -24.30
CA LYS A 90 -23.61 -0.31 -25.54
C LYS A 90 -25.03 -0.42 -26.06
N LYS A 91 -25.58 -1.63 -26.10
CA LYS A 91 -26.96 -1.85 -26.53
C LYS A 91 -27.96 -1.10 -25.64
N ALA A 92 -27.75 -1.11 -24.33
CA ALA A 92 -28.58 -0.32 -23.42
C ALA A 92 -28.50 1.19 -23.70
N ILE A 93 -27.32 1.72 -24.01
CA ILE A 93 -27.16 3.14 -24.43
C ILE A 93 -27.83 3.42 -25.75
N GLU A 94 -27.73 2.54 -26.74
CA GLU A 94 -28.36 2.70 -28.06
C GLU A 94 -29.89 2.81 -27.96
N GLU A 95 -30.47 2.09 -27.01
CA GLU A 95 -31.89 2.04 -26.75
C GLU A 95 -32.38 3.11 -25.74
N SER A 96 -31.47 3.92 -25.17
CA SER A 96 -31.78 4.97 -24.21
C SER A 96 -31.92 6.36 -24.83
N ASP A 97 -32.37 7.35 -24.02
CA ASP A 97 -32.41 8.76 -24.42
C ASP A 97 -31.01 9.30 -24.76
N LYS A 98 -30.85 9.77 -26.00
CA LYS A 98 -29.61 10.31 -26.55
C LYS A 98 -29.38 11.79 -26.26
N SER A 99 -30.26 12.44 -25.50
CA SER A 99 -30.14 13.86 -25.16
C SER A 99 -28.99 14.17 -24.20
N LYS A 100 -28.53 13.16 -23.45
CA LYS A 100 -27.44 13.26 -22.47
C LYS A 100 -26.22 12.43 -22.91
N PRO A 101 -24.99 12.92 -22.65
CA PRO A 101 -23.78 12.10 -22.83
C PRO A 101 -23.81 10.85 -21.99
N ARG A 102 -23.50 9.71 -22.61
CA ARG A 102 -23.46 8.39 -21.98
C ARG A 102 -22.13 7.72 -22.27
N PHE A 103 -21.59 7.01 -21.28
CA PHE A 103 -20.28 6.36 -21.36
C PHE A 103 -20.36 4.94 -20.79
N VAL A 104 -19.58 4.03 -21.35
CA VAL A 104 -19.38 2.68 -20.85
C VAL A 104 -18.04 2.63 -20.11
N ALA A 105 -18.04 2.32 -18.84
CA ALA A 105 -16.84 2.09 -18.04
C ALA A 105 -16.52 0.59 -17.98
N LEU A 106 -15.35 0.19 -18.45
CA LEU A 106 -14.82 -1.15 -18.14
C LEU A 106 -14.49 -1.21 -16.65
N ASP A 107 -15.10 -2.13 -15.94
CA ASP A 107 -14.90 -2.34 -14.51
C ASP A 107 -13.80 -3.36 -14.24
N LEU A 108 -12.79 -2.96 -13.46
CA LEU A 108 -11.67 -3.79 -12.99
C LEU A 108 -11.66 -3.80 -11.45
N GLY A 109 -12.17 -4.87 -10.86
CA GLY A 109 -12.09 -5.11 -9.42
C GLY A 109 -10.82 -5.85 -9.01
N PRO A 110 -10.61 -6.09 -7.70
CA PRO A 110 -9.48 -6.85 -7.18
C PRO A 110 -9.39 -8.26 -7.75
N ILE A 111 -8.18 -8.74 -7.98
CA ILE A 111 -7.91 -10.08 -8.53
C ILE A 111 -8.48 -11.17 -7.60
N GLY A 112 -8.44 -10.93 -6.29
CA GLY A 112 -8.88 -11.89 -5.27
C GLY A 112 -7.75 -12.73 -4.68
N GLU A 113 -6.50 -12.41 -5.03
CA GLU A 113 -5.28 -12.95 -4.42
C GLU A 113 -4.36 -11.81 -4.00
N MET A 114 -3.69 -11.97 -2.84
CA MET A 114 -2.76 -10.93 -2.37
C MET A 114 -1.44 -11.01 -3.10
N LEU A 115 -0.86 -9.82 -3.36
CA LEU A 115 0.46 -9.70 -3.94
C LEU A 115 1.57 -9.99 -2.91
N GLU A 116 2.74 -10.45 -3.41
CA GLU A 116 3.96 -10.54 -2.61
C GLU A 116 4.32 -9.17 -1.99
N PRO A 117 4.82 -9.15 -0.73
CA PRO A 117 5.18 -10.29 0.13
C PRO A 117 4.03 -10.79 1.02
N ILE A 118 2.85 -10.17 1.00
CA ILE A 118 1.70 -10.52 1.85
C ILE A 118 1.08 -11.84 1.37
N GLY A 119 0.97 -12.02 0.07
CA GLY A 119 0.45 -13.22 -0.58
C GLY A 119 1.50 -13.88 -1.47
N THR A 120 1.00 -14.61 -2.47
CA THR A 120 1.84 -15.40 -3.38
C THR A 120 1.84 -14.88 -4.82
N LEU A 121 0.98 -13.90 -5.14
CA LEU A 121 0.87 -13.37 -6.49
C LEU A 121 1.97 -12.34 -6.73
N SER A 122 2.79 -12.54 -7.77
CA SER A 122 3.81 -11.56 -8.13
C SER A 122 3.19 -10.30 -8.75
N PHE A 123 3.84 -9.15 -8.57
CA PHE A 123 3.42 -7.88 -9.18
C PHE A 123 3.27 -7.98 -10.71
N ASP A 124 4.21 -8.65 -11.38
CA ASP A 124 4.17 -8.81 -12.83
C ASP A 124 3.01 -9.70 -13.28
N ARG A 125 2.67 -10.74 -12.47
CA ARG A 125 1.52 -11.57 -12.77
C ARG A 125 0.21 -10.80 -12.63
N ALA A 126 0.07 -9.99 -11.58
CA ALA A 126 -1.07 -9.10 -11.41
C ALA A 126 -1.19 -8.09 -12.56
N TYR A 127 -0.06 -7.49 -12.95
CA TYR A 127 0.00 -6.59 -14.10
C TYR A 127 -0.49 -7.25 -15.40
N GLU A 128 -0.05 -8.48 -15.72
CA GLU A 128 -0.48 -9.19 -16.94
C GLU A 128 -1.97 -9.55 -16.91
N ILE A 129 -2.50 -9.89 -15.74
CA ILE A 129 -3.95 -10.15 -15.55
C ILE A 129 -4.76 -8.89 -15.89
N PHE A 130 -4.43 -7.74 -15.29
CA PHE A 130 -5.14 -6.48 -15.56
C PHE A 130 -4.94 -5.98 -16.99
N LYS A 131 -3.75 -6.16 -17.55
CA LYS A 131 -3.43 -5.82 -18.93
C LYS A 131 -4.33 -6.53 -19.93
N ARG A 132 -4.56 -7.83 -19.72
CA ARG A 132 -5.44 -8.63 -20.57
C ARG A 132 -6.86 -8.09 -20.58
N GLN A 133 -7.41 -7.75 -19.41
CA GLN A 133 -8.73 -7.15 -19.27
C GLN A 133 -8.79 -5.75 -19.93
N ALA A 134 -7.80 -4.89 -19.66
CA ALA A 134 -7.76 -3.51 -20.16
C ALA A 134 -7.70 -3.46 -21.70
N ILE A 135 -6.83 -4.27 -22.32
CA ILE A 135 -6.71 -4.39 -23.79
C ILE A 135 -8.04 -4.87 -24.40
N GLN A 136 -8.67 -5.90 -23.82
CA GLN A 136 -9.95 -6.37 -24.34
C GLN A 136 -11.04 -5.30 -24.18
N GLY A 137 -11.04 -4.56 -23.05
CA GLY A 137 -12.00 -3.48 -22.84
C GLY A 137 -11.91 -2.37 -23.88
N GLU A 138 -10.70 -1.91 -24.22
CA GLU A 138 -10.50 -0.92 -25.30
C GLU A 138 -10.93 -1.49 -26.65
N LYS A 139 -10.54 -2.71 -26.97
CA LYS A 139 -10.90 -3.41 -28.21
C LYS A 139 -12.40 -3.55 -28.38
N SER A 140 -13.13 -3.89 -27.30
CA SER A 140 -14.60 -4.00 -27.30
C SER A 140 -15.30 -2.63 -27.32
N GLY A 141 -14.56 -1.51 -27.10
CA GLY A 141 -14.99 -0.14 -27.24
C GLY A 141 -15.60 0.47 -25.99
N ALA A 142 -15.05 0.16 -24.82
CA ALA A 142 -15.27 0.95 -23.60
C ALA A 142 -14.83 2.42 -23.80
N ASN A 143 -15.43 3.34 -23.06
CA ASN A 143 -15.10 4.76 -23.12
C ASN A 143 -14.07 5.18 -22.06
N LEU A 144 -13.98 4.41 -20.96
CA LEU A 144 -13.04 4.60 -19.86
C LEU A 144 -12.85 3.27 -19.12
N ILE A 145 -11.84 3.22 -18.27
CA ILE A 145 -11.58 2.15 -17.32
C ILE A 145 -11.81 2.69 -15.91
N ILE A 146 -12.61 1.99 -15.11
CA ILE A 146 -12.70 2.18 -13.66
C ILE A 146 -12.00 1.01 -12.98
N ILE A 147 -10.98 1.31 -12.20
CA ILE A 147 -10.29 0.38 -11.29
C ILE A 147 -10.88 0.66 -9.92
N GLU A 148 -11.71 -0.24 -9.39
CA GLU A 148 -12.47 0.07 -8.20
C GLU A 148 -12.33 -0.97 -7.08
N THR A 149 -12.70 -0.54 -5.87
CA THR A 149 -12.73 -1.38 -4.65
C THR A 149 -11.36 -1.96 -4.30
N MET A 150 -10.27 -1.29 -4.70
CA MET A 150 -8.92 -1.75 -4.40
C MET A 150 -8.63 -1.67 -2.91
N MET A 151 -8.18 -2.77 -2.33
CA MET A 151 -7.85 -2.91 -0.90
C MET A 151 -6.35 -2.79 -0.63
N ASP A 152 -5.55 -2.92 -1.67
CA ASP A 152 -4.08 -2.84 -1.63
C ASP A 152 -3.56 -1.83 -2.65
N LEU A 153 -2.67 -0.92 -2.18
CA LEU A 153 -2.05 0.10 -3.03
C LEU A 153 -1.15 -0.51 -4.11
N TYR A 154 -0.51 -1.64 -3.80
CA TYR A 154 0.41 -2.29 -4.74
C TYR A 154 -0.35 -2.95 -5.89
N GLU A 155 -1.49 -3.58 -5.58
CA GLU A 155 -2.41 -4.11 -6.59
C GLU A 155 -3.00 -2.98 -7.46
N ALA A 156 -3.47 -1.89 -6.82
CA ALA A 156 -3.98 -0.71 -7.54
C ALA A 156 -2.92 -0.12 -8.48
N LYS A 157 -1.65 -0.05 -8.06
CA LYS A 157 -0.52 0.38 -8.90
C LYS A 157 -0.33 -0.55 -10.10
N ALA A 158 -0.39 -1.87 -9.91
CA ALA A 158 -0.27 -2.84 -11.00
C ALA A 158 -1.39 -2.66 -12.04
N ALA A 159 -2.64 -2.49 -11.57
CA ALA A 159 -3.80 -2.26 -12.43
C ALA A 159 -3.71 -0.94 -13.22
N VAL A 160 -3.34 0.15 -12.55
CA VAL A 160 -3.18 1.46 -13.20
C VAL A 160 -2.07 1.42 -14.26
N LEU A 161 -0.91 0.84 -13.94
CA LEU A 161 0.18 0.70 -14.91
C LEU A 161 -0.25 -0.18 -16.09
N ALA A 162 -0.94 -1.29 -15.84
CA ALA A 162 -1.45 -2.17 -16.90
C ALA A 162 -2.40 -1.42 -17.85
N ALA A 163 -3.31 -0.63 -17.31
CA ALA A 163 -4.24 0.18 -18.11
C ALA A 163 -3.51 1.29 -18.88
N LYS A 164 -2.66 2.09 -18.21
CA LYS A 164 -1.98 3.26 -18.80
C LYS A 164 -0.91 2.90 -19.83
N GLU A 165 -0.23 1.76 -19.66
CA GLU A 165 0.81 1.32 -20.60
C GLU A 165 0.24 0.66 -21.86
N ASN A 166 -0.99 0.14 -21.82
CA ASN A 166 -1.53 -0.71 -22.88
C ASN A 166 -2.82 -0.18 -23.54
N THR A 167 -3.37 0.93 -23.05
CA THR A 167 -4.58 1.56 -23.61
C THR A 167 -4.46 3.08 -23.64
N ASN A 168 -5.33 3.74 -24.44
CA ASN A 168 -5.47 5.19 -24.48
C ASN A 168 -6.69 5.69 -23.71
N LEU A 169 -7.43 4.79 -23.08
CA LEU A 169 -8.64 5.10 -22.34
C LEU A 169 -8.35 5.98 -21.12
N PRO A 170 -9.29 6.88 -20.74
CA PRO A 170 -9.29 7.48 -19.42
C PRO A 170 -9.28 6.40 -18.34
N VAL A 171 -8.48 6.59 -17.30
CA VAL A 171 -8.37 5.64 -16.17
C VAL A 171 -8.78 6.33 -14.89
N PHE A 172 -9.83 5.83 -14.25
CA PHE A 172 -10.28 6.23 -12.93
C PHE A 172 -9.87 5.15 -11.92
N CYS A 173 -9.47 5.56 -10.72
CA CYS A 173 -9.07 4.59 -9.69
C CYS A 173 -9.66 4.94 -8.34
N THR A 174 -10.29 3.96 -7.69
CA THR A 174 -10.81 4.07 -6.32
C THR A 174 -10.28 2.96 -5.43
N MET A 175 -10.09 3.28 -4.16
CA MET A 175 -9.74 2.32 -3.12
C MET A 175 -10.80 2.31 -2.02
N THR A 176 -10.79 1.27 -1.21
CA THR A 176 -11.65 1.14 -0.03
C THR A 176 -10.88 1.43 1.24
N PHE A 177 -11.57 2.03 2.22
CA PHE A 177 -11.01 2.36 3.52
C PHE A 177 -11.98 1.97 4.63
N ASP A 178 -11.44 1.63 5.79
CA ASP A 178 -12.20 1.45 7.02
C ASP A 178 -12.56 2.79 7.68
N GLU A 179 -13.27 2.75 8.81
CA GLU A 179 -13.66 3.95 9.57
C GLU A 179 -12.46 4.73 10.14
N ASN A 180 -11.30 4.09 10.29
CA ASN A 180 -10.06 4.74 10.71
C ASN A 180 -9.33 5.43 9.54
N GLY A 181 -9.85 5.29 8.32
CA GLY A 181 -9.24 5.82 7.11
C GLY A 181 -8.02 5.03 6.68
N ARG A 182 -8.05 3.70 6.85
CA ARG A 182 -7.00 2.78 6.37
C ARG A 182 -7.59 1.76 5.41
N SER A 183 -6.85 1.42 4.34
CA SER A 183 -7.20 0.28 3.53
C SER A 183 -6.88 -1.03 4.27
N PHE A 184 -7.31 -2.16 3.75
CA PHE A 184 -7.04 -3.47 4.35
C PHE A 184 -5.55 -3.73 4.60
N THR A 185 -4.66 -3.27 3.72
CA THR A 185 -3.20 -3.39 3.89
C THR A 185 -2.57 -2.21 4.64
N GLY A 186 -3.38 -1.30 5.20
CA GLY A 186 -2.92 -0.17 6.01
C GLY A 186 -2.64 1.11 5.23
N CYS A 187 -2.95 1.18 3.94
CA CYS A 187 -2.71 2.37 3.12
C CYS A 187 -3.54 3.57 3.59
N MET A 188 -2.92 4.74 3.61
CA MET A 188 -3.57 6.03 3.89
C MET A 188 -4.19 6.62 2.63
N PRO A 189 -5.32 7.37 2.74
CA PRO A 189 -5.87 8.13 1.61
C PRO A 189 -4.86 9.08 0.97
N GLU A 190 -4.02 9.72 1.78
CA GLU A 190 -2.98 10.62 1.33
C GLU A 190 -1.88 9.89 0.51
N SER A 191 -1.48 8.69 0.95
CA SER A 191 -0.51 7.84 0.23
C SER A 191 -1.08 7.33 -1.09
N MET A 192 -2.36 6.92 -1.08
CA MET A 192 -3.08 6.55 -2.31
C MET A 192 -3.04 7.70 -3.33
N VAL A 193 -3.45 8.91 -2.93
CA VAL A 193 -3.47 10.06 -3.84
C VAL A 193 -2.07 10.36 -4.38
N ALA A 194 -1.06 10.43 -3.51
CA ALA A 194 0.31 10.74 -3.90
C ALA A 194 0.87 9.73 -4.92
N THR A 195 0.53 8.45 -4.76
CA THR A 195 1.01 7.35 -5.60
C THR A 195 0.22 7.25 -6.90
N ILE A 196 -1.09 7.06 -6.81
CA ILE A 196 -1.95 6.74 -7.96
C ILE A 196 -2.13 7.95 -8.90
N GLU A 197 -2.30 9.17 -8.36
CA GLU A 197 -2.31 10.37 -9.20
C GLU A 197 -0.98 10.57 -9.92
N GLY A 198 0.14 10.23 -9.26
CA GLY A 198 1.48 10.24 -9.86
C GLY A 198 1.57 9.39 -11.13
N LEU A 199 0.88 8.25 -11.18
CA LEU A 199 0.82 7.34 -12.32
C LEU A 199 -0.04 7.89 -13.49
N GLY A 200 -0.71 9.03 -13.31
CA GLY A 200 -1.43 9.72 -14.37
C GLY A 200 -2.85 9.24 -14.60
N VAL A 201 -3.57 8.85 -13.55
CA VAL A 201 -5.01 8.58 -13.61
C VAL A 201 -5.78 9.88 -13.90
N ASP A 202 -6.95 9.73 -14.51
CA ASP A 202 -7.81 10.86 -14.90
C ASP A 202 -8.82 11.23 -13.79
N ALA A 203 -9.08 10.33 -12.86
CA ALA A 203 -9.81 10.59 -11.61
C ALA A 203 -9.37 9.63 -10.51
N ILE A 204 -9.51 10.06 -9.26
CA ILE A 204 -9.12 9.28 -8.08
C ILE A 204 -10.17 9.42 -6.97
N GLY A 205 -10.36 8.39 -6.15
CA GLY A 205 -11.31 8.53 -5.05
C GLY A 205 -11.52 7.28 -4.23
N VAL A 206 -12.74 7.17 -3.71
CA VAL A 206 -13.13 6.10 -2.78
C VAL A 206 -14.47 5.51 -3.19
N ASN A 207 -14.61 4.21 -3.04
CA ASN A 207 -15.88 3.51 -3.20
C ASN A 207 -16.04 2.40 -2.17
N CYS A 208 -17.28 1.93 -2.01
CA CYS A 208 -17.63 0.80 -1.15
C CYS A 208 -17.26 0.96 0.34
N SER A 209 -17.28 -0.13 1.09
CA SER A 209 -16.98 -0.31 2.53
C SER A 209 -17.88 0.48 3.49
N LEU A 210 -18.08 1.76 3.26
CA LEU A 210 -18.71 2.69 4.20
C LEU A 210 -19.92 3.41 3.58
N GLY A 211 -20.81 3.86 4.44
CA GLY A 211 -21.91 4.75 4.07
C GLY A 211 -21.47 6.21 3.91
N PRO A 212 -22.38 7.08 3.41
CA PRO A 212 -22.01 8.47 3.08
C PRO A 212 -21.43 9.24 4.25
N LYS A 213 -21.96 9.07 5.46
CA LYS A 213 -21.51 9.80 6.64
C LYS A 213 -20.09 9.46 7.05
N GLN A 214 -19.75 8.18 7.03
CA GLN A 214 -18.42 7.68 7.42
C GLN A 214 -17.35 8.04 6.40
N LEU A 215 -17.70 8.19 5.11
CA LEU A 215 -16.76 8.56 4.05
C LEU A 215 -16.34 10.04 4.09
N ILE A 216 -17.10 10.95 4.75
CA ILE A 216 -16.81 12.38 4.77
C ILE A 216 -15.35 12.71 5.12
N PRO A 217 -14.77 12.22 6.23
CA PRO A 217 -13.39 12.54 6.59
C PRO A 217 -12.37 11.99 5.59
N ILE A 218 -12.66 10.86 4.94
CA ILE A 218 -11.79 10.26 3.93
C ILE A 218 -11.83 11.11 2.64
N VAL A 219 -13.02 11.48 2.18
CA VAL A 219 -13.21 12.35 1.02
C VAL A 219 -12.53 13.71 1.21
N GLU A 220 -12.60 14.28 2.42
CA GLU A 220 -11.92 15.54 2.75
C GLU A 220 -10.40 15.43 2.57
N LYS A 221 -9.78 14.34 3.05
CA LYS A 221 -8.34 14.09 2.91
C LYS A 221 -7.96 13.91 1.43
N ILE A 222 -8.70 13.07 0.70
CA ILE A 222 -8.47 12.84 -0.73
C ILE A 222 -8.59 14.16 -1.50
N SER A 223 -9.67 14.89 -1.29
CA SER A 223 -9.96 16.12 -2.01
C SER A 223 -8.94 17.22 -1.77
N LYS A 224 -8.43 17.36 -0.56
CA LYS A 224 -7.37 18.34 -0.25
C LYS A 224 -6.07 18.07 -1.00
N MET A 225 -5.80 16.81 -1.35
CA MET A 225 -4.55 16.42 -2.00
C MET A 225 -4.65 16.22 -3.50
N ALA A 226 -5.75 15.64 -3.98
CA ALA A 226 -5.93 15.31 -5.39
C ALA A 226 -5.99 16.56 -6.27
N THR A 227 -5.25 16.56 -7.37
CA THR A 227 -5.29 17.61 -8.40
C THR A 227 -6.12 17.21 -9.62
N VAL A 228 -6.51 15.94 -9.69
CA VAL A 228 -7.48 15.38 -10.66
C VAL A 228 -8.89 15.34 -10.04
N PRO A 229 -9.96 15.16 -10.83
CA PRO A 229 -11.31 14.96 -10.34
C PRO A 229 -11.43 13.88 -9.28
N VAL A 230 -12.24 14.14 -8.23
CA VAL A 230 -12.48 13.19 -7.14
C VAL A 230 -13.79 12.46 -7.38
N ILE A 231 -13.73 11.11 -7.34
CA ILE A 231 -14.87 10.20 -7.47
C ILE A 231 -15.24 9.61 -6.11
N VAL A 232 -16.53 9.56 -5.80
CA VAL A 232 -17.08 8.96 -4.59
C VAL A 232 -18.29 8.11 -4.93
N GLN A 233 -18.24 6.81 -4.59
CA GLN A 233 -19.32 5.84 -4.78
C GLN A 233 -19.57 5.13 -3.45
N ALA A 234 -20.42 5.73 -2.61
CA ALA A 234 -20.74 5.22 -1.27
C ALA A 234 -21.66 4.02 -1.29
N ASN A 235 -21.62 3.20 -0.24
CA ASN A 235 -22.67 2.22 0.03
C ASN A 235 -23.95 2.93 0.55
N ALA A 236 -25.10 2.27 0.46
CA ALA A 236 -26.34 2.71 1.09
C ALA A 236 -26.32 2.47 2.63
N GLY A 237 -25.22 2.79 3.28
CA GLY A 237 -24.92 2.50 4.68
C GLY A 237 -24.07 1.25 4.87
N LEU A 238 -23.91 0.82 6.12
CA LEU A 238 -23.32 -0.47 6.46
C LEU A 238 -24.38 -1.57 6.32
N PRO A 239 -24.02 -2.76 5.80
CA PRO A 239 -24.99 -3.84 5.68
C PRO A 239 -25.33 -4.44 7.04
N ASP A 240 -26.63 -4.49 7.36
CA ASP A 240 -27.16 -5.38 8.39
C ASP A 240 -27.56 -6.71 7.74
N ILE A 241 -27.17 -7.82 8.34
CA ILE A 241 -27.52 -9.13 7.80
C ILE A 241 -28.80 -9.64 8.47
N VAL A 242 -29.92 -9.62 7.74
CA VAL A 242 -31.20 -10.11 8.22
C VAL A 242 -31.63 -11.30 7.37
N ASN A 243 -31.85 -12.46 8.00
CA ASN A 243 -32.20 -13.72 7.32
C ASN A 243 -31.23 -14.12 6.18
N GLY A 244 -29.92 -13.84 6.37
CA GLY A 244 -28.89 -14.18 5.38
C GLY A 244 -28.82 -13.24 4.18
N GLN A 245 -29.55 -12.12 4.19
CA GLN A 245 -29.50 -11.09 3.16
C GLN A 245 -28.93 -9.80 3.73
N ALA A 246 -28.07 -9.13 2.98
CA ALA A 246 -27.58 -7.81 3.33
C ALA A 246 -28.71 -6.77 3.13
N ILE A 247 -29.13 -6.13 4.20
CA ILE A 247 -30.07 -5.01 4.18
C ILE A 247 -29.30 -3.75 4.47
N TYR A 248 -29.54 -2.72 3.67
CA TYR A 248 -28.90 -1.42 3.81
C TYR A 248 -29.92 -0.41 4.36
N ASN A 249 -29.55 0.31 5.42
CA ASN A 249 -30.49 1.11 6.20
C ASN A 249 -30.53 2.60 5.82
N VAL A 250 -29.69 3.05 4.88
CA VAL A 250 -29.68 4.42 4.38
C VAL A 250 -30.62 4.52 3.19
N ASP A 251 -31.62 5.40 3.25
CA ASP A 251 -32.52 5.69 2.15
C ASP A 251 -31.96 6.70 1.14
N SER A 252 -32.66 6.94 0.04
CA SER A 252 -32.21 7.83 -1.04
C SER A 252 -32.11 9.30 -0.62
N GLU A 253 -32.88 9.76 0.39
CA GLU A 253 -32.81 11.12 0.92
C GLU A 253 -31.56 11.31 1.77
N GLU A 254 -31.33 10.44 2.75
CA GLU A 254 -30.13 10.48 3.60
C GLU A 254 -28.86 10.32 2.76
N PHE A 255 -28.90 9.42 1.77
CA PHE A 255 -27.79 9.23 0.83
C PHE A 255 -27.45 10.53 0.09
N PHE A 256 -28.49 11.22 -0.42
CA PHE A 256 -28.31 12.48 -1.14
C PHE A 256 -27.70 13.58 -0.28
N ILE A 257 -28.07 13.68 1.00
CA ILE A 257 -27.44 14.61 1.94
C ILE A 257 -25.93 14.37 2.02
N GLY A 258 -25.51 13.10 2.05
CA GLY A 258 -24.10 12.75 1.98
C GLY A 258 -23.42 13.16 0.66
N VAL A 259 -24.11 12.96 -0.47
CA VAL A 259 -23.63 13.38 -1.80
C VAL A 259 -23.44 14.91 -1.86
N GLU A 260 -24.36 15.69 -1.33
CA GLU A 260 -24.21 17.16 -1.23
C GLU A 260 -22.93 17.51 -0.48
N LYS A 261 -22.67 16.82 0.63
CA LYS A 261 -21.44 17.03 1.41
C LYS A 261 -20.18 16.66 0.64
N PHE A 262 -20.19 15.57 -0.11
CA PHE A 262 -19.06 15.19 -0.96
C PHE A 262 -18.76 16.25 -2.02
N VAL A 263 -19.79 16.78 -2.69
CA VAL A 263 -19.62 17.86 -3.66
C VAL A 263 -19.07 19.12 -3.01
N GLN A 264 -19.57 19.50 -1.82
CA GLN A 264 -19.03 20.62 -1.01
C GLN A 264 -17.54 20.43 -0.67
N LEU A 265 -17.10 19.18 -0.50
CA LEU A 265 -15.70 18.82 -0.25
C LEU A 265 -14.87 18.71 -1.53
N GLY A 266 -15.44 18.98 -2.72
CA GLY A 266 -14.73 19.02 -4.00
C GLY A 266 -14.85 17.76 -4.85
N ALA A 267 -15.68 16.78 -4.48
CA ALA A 267 -15.98 15.67 -5.36
C ALA A 267 -16.77 16.17 -6.60
N SER A 268 -16.43 15.63 -7.76
CA SER A 268 -17.08 16.00 -9.03
C SER A 268 -17.55 14.80 -9.84
N ILE A 269 -17.33 13.60 -9.32
CA ILE A 269 -17.82 12.35 -9.90
C ILE A 269 -18.50 11.59 -8.76
N ILE A 270 -19.78 11.29 -8.93
CA ILE A 270 -20.62 10.71 -7.88
C ILE A 270 -21.35 9.50 -8.42
N GLY A 271 -21.44 8.46 -7.63
CA GLY A 271 -22.21 7.25 -7.90
C GLY A 271 -22.63 6.54 -6.64
N GLY A 272 -23.13 5.34 -6.80
CA GLY A 272 -23.45 4.45 -5.70
C GLY A 272 -22.64 3.17 -5.77
N CYS A 273 -22.49 2.48 -4.64
CA CYS A 273 -21.93 1.13 -4.54
C CYS A 273 -22.95 0.23 -3.83
N CYS A 274 -22.53 -0.76 -3.08
CA CYS A 274 -23.40 -1.79 -2.48
C CYS A 274 -24.66 -1.22 -1.81
N GLY A 275 -25.80 -1.88 -2.05
CA GLY A 275 -27.11 -1.48 -1.52
C GLY A 275 -27.82 -0.36 -2.28
N THR A 276 -27.13 0.38 -3.15
CA THR A 276 -27.79 1.42 -3.97
C THR A 276 -28.49 0.80 -5.17
N ASN A 277 -29.51 1.48 -5.66
CA ASN A 277 -30.34 1.07 -6.80
C ASN A 277 -30.71 2.30 -7.66
N PRO A 278 -31.47 2.16 -8.76
CA PRO A 278 -31.85 3.27 -9.63
C PRO A 278 -32.54 4.44 -8.92
N GLU A 279 -33.21 4.22 -7.77
CA GLU A 279 -33.86 5.28 -7.00
C GLU A 279 -32.85 6.28 -6.44
N PHE A 280 -31.74 5.80 -5.90
CA PHE A 280 -30.64 6.63 -5.38
C PHE A 280 -30.05 7.51 -6.48
N ILE A 281 -29.77 6.91 -7.64
CA ILE A 281 -29.21 7.62 -8.78
C ILE A 281 -30.21 8.64 -9.35
N LYS A 282 -31.50 8.30 -9.41
CA LYS A 282 -32.57 9.22 -9.81
C LYS A 282 -32.65 10.42 -8.89
N LYS A 283 -32.50 10.22 -7.57
CA LYS A 283 -32.46 11.29 -6.58
C LYS A 283 -31.30 12.23 -6.83
N ILE A 284 -30.09 11.71 -7.07
CA ILE A 284 -28.91 12.51 -7.42
C ILE A 284 -29.16 13.29 -8.72
N SER A 285 -29.60 12.61 -9.76
CA SER A 285 -29.80 13.20 -11.10
C SER A 285 -30.88 14.29 -11.09
N TYR A 286 -31.97 14.10 -10.36
CA TYR A 286 -33.05 15.10 -10.24
C TYR A 286 -32.56 16.39 -9.57
N ASN A 287 -31.71 16.26 -8.57
CA ASN A 287 -31.18 17.39 -7.79
C ASN A 287 -29.83 17.90 -8.33
N ILE A 288 -29.30 17.34 -9.43
CA ILE A 288 -27.95 17.69 -9.93
C ILE A 288 -27.79 19.19 -10.20
N SER A 289 -28.86 19.89 -10.61
CA SER A 289 -28.84 21.33 -10.88
C SER A 289 -28.63 22.18 -9.62
N THR A 290 -28.89 21.63 -8.44
CA THR A 290 -28.64 22.31 -7.15
C THR A 290 -27.20 22.13 -6.69
N LEU A 291 -26.51 21.10 -7.21
CA LEU A 291 -25.13 20.80 -6.88
C LEU A 291 -24.19 21.64 -7.75
N LYS A 292 -23.40 22.49 -7.12
CA LYS A 292 -22.37 23.25 -7.82
C LYS A 292 -21.00 22.68 -7.53
N LYS A 293 -20.21 22.44 -8.57
CA LYS A 293 -18.82 22.06 -8.44
C LYS A 293 -18.07 23.08 -7.58
N VAL A 294 -17.40 22.60 -6.53
CA VAL A 294 -16.67 23.45 -5.58
C VAL A 294 -15.18 23.27 -5.80
N GLU A 295 -14.47 24.37 -6.00
CA GLU A 295 -13.02 24.37 -5.94
C GLU A 295 -12.58 24.54 -4.49
N ILE A 296 -11.80 23.60 -4.00
CA ILE A 296 -11.24 23.66 -2.65
C ILE A 296 -9.75 24.00 -2.69
N GLU A 297 -9.24 24.61 -1.62
CA GLU A 297 -7.82 24.85 -1.47
C GLU A 297 -7.06 23.52 -1.40
N LYS A 298 -6.10 23.36 -2.34
CA LYS A 298 -5.31 22.14 -2.47
C LYS A 298 -4.01 22.22 -1.67
N ASN A 299 -3.68 21.13 -0.98
CA ASN A 299 -2.35 20.97 -0.43
C ASN A 299 -1.34 20.78 -1.57
N ASN A 300 -0.55 21.80 -1.86
CA ASN A 300 0.44 21.78 -2.93
C ASN A 300 1.84 21.42 -2.42
N SER A 301 1.94 20.80 -1.25
CA SER A 301 3.23 20.36 -0.70
C SER A 301 3.85 19.23 -1.53
N CYS A 302 5.18 19.20 -1.56
CA CYS A 302 5.91 18.04 -2.04
C CYS A 302 5.80 16.91 -1.02
N VAL A 303 5.51 15.70 -1.50
CA VAL A 303 5.34 14.54 -0.64
C VAL A 303 5.99 13.30 -1.24
N VAL A 304 6.48 12.42 -0.36
CA VAL A 304 6.84 11.04 -0.65
C VAL A 304 6.15 10.13 0.36
N CYS A 305 5.90 8.88 0.01
CA CYS A 305 5.19 7.98 0.90
C CYS A 305 5.54 6.52 0.66
N SER A 306 5.41 5.71 1.70
CA SER A 306 5.05 4.30 1.65
C SER A 306 3.52 4.16 1.69
N PRO A 307 2.92 2.98 1.66
CA PRO A 307 1.47 2.84 1.80
C PRO A 307 0.95 3.47 3.09
N SER A 308 1.59 3.22 4.22
CA SER A 308 1.11 3.57 5.56
C SER A 308 1.80 4.80 6.17
N LYS A 309 2.87 5.31 5.57
CA LYS A 309 3.58 6.51 6.03
C LYS A 309 3.69 7.58 4.95
N PHE A 310 3.22 8.75 5.29
CA PHE A 310 3.21 9.94 4.45
C PHE A 310 4.22 10.97 4.99
N VAL A 311 5.16 11.39 4.15
CA VAL A 311 6.21 12.36 4.50
C VAL A 311 6.08 13.59 3.62
N GLU A 312 5.65 14.69 4.22
CA GLU A 312 5.69 16.00 3.59
C GLU A 312 7.11 16.56 3.66
N ILE A 313 7.70 16.90 2.52
CA ILE A 313 9.05 17.42 2.44
C ILE A 313 9.08 18.85 2.99
N LYS A 314 9.46 18.97 4.26
CA LYS A 314 9.70 20.22 4.99
C LYS A 314 11.19 20.34 5.31
N SER A 315 11.74 21.55 5.24
CA SER A 315 13.15 21.77 5.57
C SER A 315 13.38 21.79 7.08
N PRO A 316 14.32 20.99 7.62
CA PRO A 316 15.02 19.89 6.97
C PRO A 316 14.26 18.55 7.07
N THR A 317 14.26 17.77 5.97
CA THR A 317 13.81 16.37 5.93
C THR A 317 15.03 15.49 5.73
N VAL A 318 15.30 14.56 6.64
CA VAL A 318 16.55 13.79 6.68
C VAL A 318 16.48 12.55 5.80
N ILE A 319 17.46 12.38 4.91
CA ILE A 319 17.66 11.16 4.12
C ILE A 319 18.87 10.40 4.68
N GLY A 320 18.67 9.13 5.05
CA GLY A 320 19.74 8.26 5.54
C GLY A 320 20.65 7.78 4.41
N GLU A 321 21.96 7.96 4.54
CA GLU A 321 22.97 7.68 3.49
C GLU A 321 23.64 6.31 3.57
N ARG A 322 23.39 5.52 4.63
CA ARG A 322 24.25 4.37 4.93
C ARG A 322 24.04 3.16 4.01
N LEU A 323 22.92 3.10 3.30
CA LEU A 323 22.65 2.06 2.28
C LEU A 323 23.26 2.43 0.91
N ASN A 324 24.48 2.92 0.93
CA ASN A 324 25.31 3.14 -0.25
C ASN A 324 26.63 2.37 -0.08
N PRO A 325 26.98 1.43 -0.98
CA PRO A 325 28.15 0.55 -0.83
C PRO A 325 29.50 1.26 -0.98
N THR A 326 29.53 2.53 -1.43
CA THR A 326 30.76 3.30 -1.59
C THR A 326 31.53 3.42 -0.27
N GLY A 327 32.73 2.83 -0.20
CA GLY A 327 33.58 2.87 0.98
C GLY A 327 33.15 1.96 2.15
N ARG A 328 32.13 1.09 1.97
CA ARG A 328 31.55 0.23 3.02
C ARG A 328 31.73 -1.25 2.67
N LYS A 329 32.79 -1.87 3.22
CA LYS A 329 33.17 -3.26 2.90
C LYS A 329 32.06 -4.25 3.23
N LEU A 330 31.49 -4.21 4.44
CA LEU A 330 30.43 -5.14 4.88
C LEU A 330 29.17 -5.03 4.03
N LEU A 331 28.76 -3.82 3.64
CA LEU A 331 27.61 -3.64 2.77
C LEU A 331 27.84 -4.19 1.38
N LYS A 332 29.07 -4.01 0.82
CA LYS A 332 29.45 -4.64 -0.46
C LYS A 332 29.35 -6.17 -0.40
N GLU A 333 29.94 -6.76 0.64
CA GLU A 333 29.89 -8.20 0.87
C GLU A 333 28.44 -8.70 1.02
N SER A 334 27.61 -7.95 1.73
CA SER A 334 26.19 -8.29 1.93
C SER A 334 25.39 -8.23 0.63
N ILE A 335 25.62 -7.22 -0.21
CA ILE A 335 24.95 -7.13 -1.51
C ILE A 335 25.39 -8.27 -2.42
N ILE A 336 26.70 -8.58 -2.50
CA ILE A 336 27.25 -9.67 -3.33
C ILE A 336 26.72 -11.04 -2.88
N ASN A 337 26.64 -11.27 -1.57
CA ASN A 337 26.16 -12.53 -0.98
C ASN A 337 24.64 -12.56 -0.80
N GLU A 338 23.94 -11.54 -1.25
CA GLU A 338 22.47 -11.38 -1.08
C GLU A 338 22.00 -11.47 0.39
N ASN A 339 22.84 -11.06 1.34
CA ASN A 339 22.49 -10.98 2.75
C ASN A 339 21.60 -9.75 3.01
N LEU A 340 20.30 -9.92 2.81
CA LEU A 340 19.31 -8.84 2.92
C LEU A 340 19.10 -8.39 4.37
N ASP A 341 19.24 -9.29 5.34
CA ASP A 341 19.08 -8.96 6.76
C ASP A 341 20.07 -7.86 7.21
N TYR A 342 21.32 -7.91 6.74
CA TYR A 342 22.28 -6.86 7.05
C TYR A 342 21.85 -5.51 6.47
N ILE A 343 21.31 -5.51 5.25
CA ILE A 343 20.80 -4.30 4.58
C ILE A 343 19.60 -3.73 5.34
N ILE A 344 18.68 -4.60 5.76
CA ILE A 344 17.50 -4.23 6.55
C ILE A 344 17.92 -3.64 7.90
N ASN A 345 18.80 -4.32 8.65
CA ASN A 345 19.29 -3.84 9.92
C ASN A 345 19.93 -2.44 9.79
N LEU A 346 20.74 -2.23 8.74
CA LEU A 346 21.35 -0.94 8.48
C LEU A 346 20.30 0.14 8.14
N GLY A 347 19.17 -0.23 7.55
CA GLY A 347 18.01 0.64 7.33
C GLY A 347 17.33 1.01 8.63
N LEU A 348 17.02 0.02 9.48
CA LEU A 348 16.37 0.21 10.78
C LEU A 348 17.21 1.10 11.70
N GLU A 349 18.53 0.88 11.79
CA GLU A 349 19.43 1.75 12.55
C GLU A 349 19.30 3.23 12.13
N GLN A 350 19.13 3.52 10.86
CA GLN A 350 19.00 4.89 10.37
C GLN A 350 17.64 5.50 10.71
N ILE A 351 16.57 4.68 10.66
CA ILE A 351 15.22 5.12 11.06
C ILE A 351 15.20 5.47 12.54
N GLU A 352 15.76 4.62 13.39
CA GLU A 352 15.90 4.88 14.83
C GLU A 352 16.77 6.12 15.12
N GLY A 353 17.81 6.33 14.30
CA GLY A 353 18.62 7.53 14.33
C GLY A 353 17.89 8.81 13.95
N GLY A 354 16.72 8.70 13.30
CA GLY A 354 15.88 9.83 12.92
C GLY A 354 15.88 10.17 11.43
N ALA A 355 16.19 9.21 10.55
CA ALA A 355 15.97 9.37 9.12
C ALA A 355 14.46 9.36 8.79
N ASP A 356 14.02 10.31 7.98
CA ASP A 356 12.66 10.41 7.45
C ASP A 356 12.49 9.57 6.18
N ILE A 357 13.57 9.39 5.42
CA ILE A 357 13.67 8.70 4.13
C ILE A 357 14.98 7.91 4.11
N LEU A 358 15.05 6.77 3.41
CA LEU A 358 16.30 6.04 3.21
C LEU A 358 16.75 6.09 1.75
N ASN A 359 18.03 6.44 1.53
CA ASN A 359 18.66 6.32 0.21
C ASN A 359 19.11 4.88 0.00
N VAL A 360 18.67 4.22 -1.07
CA VAL A 360 18.99 2.84 -1.42
C VAL A 360 19.81 2.79 -2.69
N ASN A 361 21.06 2.38 -2.57
CA ASN A 361 21.99 2.18 -3.68
C ASN A 361 22.60 0.79 -3.58
N VAL A 362 22.50 0.01 -4.65
CA VAL A 362 23.05 -1.36 -4.74
C VAL A 362 24.11 -1.48 -5.83
N GLY A 363 24.57 -0.36 -6.38
CA GLY A 363 25.50 -0.30 -7.52
C GLY A 363 26.88 -0.85 -7.18
N LEU A 364 27.20 -2.02 -7.75
CA LEU A 364 28.51 -2.66 -7.68
C LEU A 364 28.87 -3.25 -9.05
N PRO A 365 30.17 -3.23 -9.45
CA PRO A 365 30.59 -3.75 -10.76
C PRO A 365 30.26 -5.23 -10.99
N ASP A 366 30.21 -6.02 -9.92
CA ASP A 366 30.15 -7.49 -10.01
C ASP A 366 28.73 -8.05 -9.81
N ILE A 367 27.69 -7.21 -9.83
CA ILE A 367 26.29 -7.64 -9.63
C ILE A 367 25.38 -7.19 -10.77
N ASP A 368 24.30 -7.94 -10.97
CA ASP A 368 23.17 -7.53 -11.80
C ASP A 368 22.27 -6.56 -11.00
N GLU A 369 22.58 -5.27 -11.10
CA GLU A 369 21.89 -4.20 -10.37
C GLU A 369 20.38 -4.15 -10.68
N LYS A 370 20.00 -4.50 -11.94
CA LYS A 370 18.61 -4.56 -12.37
C LYS A 370 17.78 -5.60 -11.60
N LYS A 371 18.41 -6.70 -11.18
CA LYS A 371 17.77 -7.74 -10.36
C LYS A 371 17.86 -7.44 -8.87
N MET A 372 19.00 -6.88 -8.43
CA MET A 372 19.25 -6.63 -7.02
C MET A 372 18.39 -5.48 -6.47
N MET A 373 18.22 -4.40 -7.23
CA MET A 373 17.45 -3.23 -6.78
C MET A 373 16.02 -3.58 -6.40
N PRO A 374 15.19 -4.23 -7.27
CA PRO A 374 13.82 -4.60 -6.86
C PRO A 374 13.79 -5.61 -5.72
N LYS A 375 14.77 -6.51 -5.61
CA LYS A 375 14.86 -7.47 -4.51
C LYS A 375 15.04 -6.75 -3.16
N VAL A 376 16.00 -5.83 -3.10
CA VAL A 376 16.24 -5.03 -1.89
C VAL A 376 15.04 -4.15 -1.54
N ILE A 377 14.42 -3.49 -2.53
CA ILE A 377 13.25 -2.63 -2.30
C ILE A 377 12.07 -3.43 -1.76
N LYS A 378 11.75 -4.58 -2.35
CA LYS A 378 10.65 -5.45 -1.89
C LYS A 378 10.88 -5.89 -0.44
N GLU A 379 12.10 -6.35 -0.14
CA GLU A 379 12.44 -6.82 1.20
C GLU A 379 12.41 -5.70 2.24
N MET A 380 12.97 -4.53 1.91
CA MET A 380 12.90 -3.37 2.81
C MET A 380 11.45 -2.95 3.09
N GLN A 381 10.58 -2.92 2.07
CA GLN A 381 9.18 -2.53 2.24
C GLN A 381 8.33 -3.57 2.99
N SER A 382 8.77 -4.83 3.06
CA SER A 382 8.08 -5.85 3.87
C SER A 382 8.32 -5.68 5.38
N VAL A 383 9.47 -5.08 5.74
CA VAL A 383 9.92 -4.95 7.14
C VAL A 383 9.73 -3.53 7.68
N MET A 384 10.00 -2.51 6.88
CA MET A 384 10.03 -1.13 7.35
C MET A 384 9.05 -0.22 6.60
N ASP A 385 8.41 0.65 7.37
CA ASP A 385 7.46 1.64 6.86
C ASP A 385 8.12 3.02 6.79
N VAL A 386 8.94 3.23 5.75
CA VAL A 386 9.63 4.48 5.48
C VAL A 386 9.73 4.71 3.97
N PRO A 387 9.53 5.94 3.47
CA PRO A 387 9.77 6.22 2.06
C PRO A 387 11.23 5.97 1.68
N LEU A 388 11.44 5.48 0.45
CA LEU A 388 12.78 5.23 -0.08
C LEU A 388 13.14 6.24 -1.16
N GLN A 389 14.43 6.50 -1.32
CA GLN A 389 15.05 7.14 -2.46
C GLN A 389 15.77 6.06 -3.24
N VAL A 390 15.36 5.83 -4.48
CA VAL A 390 15.99 4.86 -5.38
C VAL A 390 17.18 5.52 -6.06
N ASP A 391 18.38 5.03 -5.77
CA ASP A 391 19.65 5.65 -6.18
C ASP A 391 20.45 4.71 -7.07
N SER A 392 20.47 4.99 -8.37
CA SER A 392 21.23 4.23 -9.35
C SER A 392 21.64 5.07 -10.56
N SER A 393 22.85 4.83 -11.06
CA SER A 393 23.30 5.34 -12.36
C SER A 393 22.90 4.44 -13.53
N ASN A 394 22.46 3.20 -13.25
CA ASN A 394 21.93 2.27 -14.24
C ASN A 394 20.43 2.57 -14.46
N ILE A 395 20.08 2.97 -15.67
CA ILE A 395 18.72 3.39 -16.02
C ILE A 395 17.71 2.25 -15.83
N GLU A 396 18.08 1.02 -16.20
CA GLU A 396 17.21 -0.14 -16.07
C GLU A 396 16.99 -0.49 -14.58
N ALA A 397 18.03 -0.42 -13.76
CA ALA A 397 17.93 -0.65 -12.33
C ALA A 397 17.08 0.43 -11.64
N LEU A 398 17.24 1.69 -12.05
CA LEU A 398 16.41 2.80 -11.58
C LEU A 398 14.94 2.54 -11.94
N GLU A 399 14.63 2.19 -13.20
CA GLU A 399 13.28 1.90 -13.64
C GLU A 399 12.66 0.73 -12.87
N GLN A 400 13.41 -0.37 -12.68
CA GLN A 400 12.93 -1.51 -11.87
C GLN A 400 12.67 -1.10 -10.42
N GLY A 401 13.54 -0.30 -9.84
CA GLY A 401 13.33 0.25 -8.50
C GLY A 401 12.03 1.04 -8.39
N LEU A 402 11.77 1.94 -9.34
CA LEU A 402 10.54 2.73 -9.38
C LEU A 402 9.29 1.88 -9.64
N ARG A 403 9.40 0.83 -10.49
CA ARG A 403 8.30 -0.07 -10.82
C ARG A 403 7.81 -0.84 -9.60
N TYR A 404 8.74 -1.42 -8.83
CA TYR A 404 8.39 -2.29 -7.70
C TYR A 404 8.25 -1.57 -6.37
N TYR A 405 8.56 -0.27 -6.30
CA TYR A 405 8.33 0.50 -5.10
C TYR A 405 6.82 0.75 -4.89
N ASN A 406 6.28 0.35 -3.75
CA ASN A 406 4.88 0.56 -3.38
C ASN A 406 4.74 1.91 -2.65
N GLY A 407 4.41 2.97 -3.39
CA GLY A 407 4.32 4.33 -2.89
C GLY A 407 4.85 5.37 -3.88
N LYS A 408 5.04 6.62 -3.42
CA LYS A 408 5.70 7.68 -4.16
C LYS A 408 7.12 7.88 -3.63
N THR A 409 8.11 7.64 -4.47
CA THR A 409 9.55 7.64 -4.16
C THR A 409 10.29 8.82 -4.76
N ILE A 410 11.59 8.91 -4.49
CA ILE A 410 12.55 9.84 -5.10
C ILE A 410 13.45 9.03 -6.03
N ALA A 411 13.55 9.42 -7.29
CA ALA A 411 14.52 8.90 -8.24
C ALA A 411 15.83 9.70 -8.14
N ASN A 412 16.95 9.06 -7.89
CA ASN A 412 18.28 9.64 -7.84
C ASN A 412 19.17 8.91 -8.87
N SER A 413 19.51 9.50 -10.03
CA SER A 413 19.38 10.88 -10.40
C SER A 413 19.37 11.11 -11.92
N VAL A 414 18.99 12.32 -12.32
CA VAL A 414 19.22 12.85 -13.67
C VAL A 414 20.30 13.93 -13.60
N ASN A 415 21.01 14.19 -14.69
CA ASN A 415 21.97 15.28 -14.81
C ASN A 415 21.73 16.14 -16.04
N GLY A 416 22.53 17.19 -16.26
CA GLY A 416 22.38 18.15 -17.35
C GLY A 416 22.70 17.63 -18.76
N LYS A 417 23.16 16.39 -18.90
CA LYS A 417 23.42 15.77 -20.21
C LYS A 417 22.12 15.44 -20.92
N GLU A 418 22.04 15.72 -22.22
CA GLU A 418 20.83 15.47 -23.02
C GLU A 418 20.42 13.98 -23.00
N GLU A 419 21.39 13.07 -23.05
CA GLU A 419 21.14 11.63 -22.97
C GLU A 419 20.43 11.26 -21.65
N SER A 420 20.97 11.76 -20.52
CA SER A 420 20.40 11.51 -19.19
C SER A 420 18.97 12.08 -19.06
N LEU A 421 18.77 13.32 -19.51
CA LEU A 421 17.47 14.00 -19.47
C LEU A 421 16.41 13.24 -20.27
N ASN A 422 16.76 12.82 -21.50
CA ASN A 422 15.81 12.16 -22.39
C ASN A 422 15.52 10.69 -21.99
N ALA A 423 16.44 10.03 -21.31
CA ALA A 423 16.25 8.65 -20.85
C ALA A 423 15.50 8.57 -19.52
N ILE A 424 15.84 9.41 -18.54
CA ILE A 424 15.35 9.27 -17.16
C ILE A 424 14.02 10.00 -16.92
N LEU A 425 13.83 11.21 -17.48
CA LEU A 425 12.63 12.00 -17.20
C LEU A 425 11.31 11.32 -17.64
N PRO A 426 11.24 10.62 -18.79
CA PRO A 426 10.06 9.83 -19.15
C PRO A 426 9.74 8.73 -18.13
N ILE A 427 10.76 8.04 -17.62
CA ILE A 427 10.62 6.99 -16.59
C ILE A 427 10.07 7.60 -15.30
N VAL A 428 10.65 8.71 -14.84
CA VAL A 428 10.20 9.42 -13.65
C VAL A 428 8.74 9.87 -13.79
N LYS A 429 8.37 10.40 -14.94
CA LYS A 429 6.98 10.80 -15.24
C LYS A 429 6.03 9.61 -15.23
N LYS A 430 6.44 8.48 -15.81
CA LYS A 430 5.65 7.24 -15.88
C LYS A 430 5.28 6.72 -14.50
N TYR A 431 6.23 6.71 -13.55
CA TYR A 431 6.02 6.20 -12.19
C TYR A 431 5.64 7.27 -11.16
N GLY A 432 5.52 8.54 -11.57
CA GLY A 432 5.10 9.63 -10.70
C GLY A 432 6.06 9.96 -9.57
N ALA A 433 7.34 9.60 -9.70
CA ALA A 433 8.36 9.85 -8.69
C ALA A 433 8.78 11.31 -8.63
N CYS A 434 9.37 11.72 -7.49
CA CYS A 434 10.19 12.93 -7.43
C CYS A 434 11.54 12.67 -8.12
N ILE A 435 12.22 13.73 -8.60
CA ILE A 435 13.51 13.60 -9.31
C ILE A 435 14.60 14.45 -8.69
N VAL A 436 15.77 13.87 -8.52
CA VAL A 436 17.00 14.58 -8.16
C VAL A 436 17.78 14.95 -9.42
N GLY A 437 18.03 16.24 -9.63
CA GLY A 437 18.87 16.75 -10.71
C GLY A 437 20.26 17.16 -10.22
N LEU A 438 21.29 16.50 -10.75
CA LEU A 438 22.69 16.80 -10.43
C LEU A 438 23.20 17.95 -11.30
N THR A 439 23.83 18.94 -10.70
CA THR A 439 24.36 20.14 -11.40
C THR A 439 25.69 19.84 -12.12
N LEU A 440 25.68 18.84 -13.00
CA LEU A 440 26.79 18.48 -13.89
C LEU A 440 26.28 18.23 -15.32
N ASP A 441 27.11 18.45 -16.31
CA ASP A 441 26.85 18.19 -17.73
C ASP A 441 28.01 17.47 -18.43
N GLU A 442 28.06 17.54 -19.75
CA GLU A 442 29.11 16.93 -20.58
C GLU A 442 30.52 17.44 -20.24
N LYS A 443 30.62 18.66 -19.67
CA LYS A 443 31.90 19.29 -19.28
C LYS A 443 32.27 18.98 -17.82
N GLY A 444 31.44 18.22 -17.13
CA GLY A 444 31.62 17.90 -15.71
C GLY A 444 30.87 18.87 -14.78
N ILE A 445 31.39 19.03 -13.56
CA ILE A 445 30.80 19.91 -12.54
C ILE A 445 31.42 21.30 -12.70
N PRO A 446 30.60 22.35 -12.92
CA PRO A 446 31.12 23.72 -12.97
C PRO A 446 31.70 24.16 -11.61
N SER A 447 32.82 24.87 -11.65
CA SER A 447 33.48 25.38 -10.43
C SER A 447 32.73 26.55 -9.76
N THR A 448 31.82 27.23 -10.46
CA THR A 448 31.09 28.39 -9.95
C THR A 448 29.62 28.08 -9.69
N ALA A 449 29.02 28.80 -8.75
CA ALA A 449 27.60 28.72 -8.44
C ALA A 449 26.72 29.07 -9.63
N GLU A 450 27.06 30.05 -10.44
CA GLU A 450 26.36 30.47 -11.63
C GLU A 450 26.38 29.38 -12.70
N GLY A 451 27.51 28.68 -12.87
CA GLY A 451 27.63 27.57 -13.80
C GLY A 451 26.72 26.40 -13.41
N ARG A 452 26.74 26.02 -12.13
CA ARG A 452 25.86 24.97 -11.57
C ARG A 452 24.41 25.38 -11.66
N PHE A 453 24.06 26.64 -11.39
CA PHE A 453 22.72 27.16 -11.50
C PHE A 453 22.15 27.05 -12.92
N LYS A 454 22.95 27.35 -13.96
CA LYS A 454 22.51 27.20 -15.37
C LYS A 454 22.14 25.74 -15.71
N ILE A 455 22.89 24.79 -15.18
CA ILE A 455 22.55 23.38 -15.37
C ILE A 455 21.27 23.02 -14.59
N ALA A 456 21.11 23.52 -13.36
CA ALA A 456 19.88 23.35 -12.60
C ALA A 456 18.66 23.89 -13.35
N GLU A 457 18.76 25.09 -13.92
CA GLU A 457 17.70 25.71 -14.71
C GLU A 457 17.36 24.86 -15.96
N LYS A 458 18.37 24.33 -16.67
CA LYS A 458 18.18 23.39 -17.79
C LYS A 458 17.39 22.15 -17.36
N ILE A 459 17.80 21.51 -16.27
CA ILE A 459 17.14 20.30 -15.74
C ILE A 459 15.68 20.60 -15.35
N VAL A 460 15.44 21.69 -14.61
CA VAL A 460 14.10 22.09 -14.17
C VAL A 460 13.19 22.33 -15.38
N ASN A 461 13.63 23.12 -16.36
CA ASN A 461 12.84 23.43 -17.55
C ASN A 461 12.52 22.16 -18.37
N LYS A 462 13.49 21.26 -18.52
CA LYS A 462 13.29 20.01 -19.22
C LYS A 462 12.31 19.09 -18.47
N ALA A 463 12.43 18.96 -17.15
CA ALA A 463 11.51 18.18 -16.32
C ALA A 463 10.06 18.73 -16.42
N LEU A 464 9.89 20.05 -16.37
CA LEU A 464 8.59 20.69 -16.56
C LEU A 464 8.00 20.39 -17.94
N SER A 465 8.83 20.35 -19.00
CA SER A 465 8.37 20.01 -20.36
C SER A 465 7.85 18.58 -20.49
N TYR A 466 8.33 17.64 -19.67
CA TYR A 466 7.79 16.27 -19.54
C TYR A 466 6.54 16.19 -18.63
N GLY A 467 6.09 17.32 -18.06
CA GLY A 467 4.94 17.39 -17.17
C GLY A 467 5.21 16.87 -15.74
N ILE A 468 6.49 16.86 -15.32
CA ILE A 468 6.85 16.64 -13.91
C ILE A 468 6.54 17.93 -13.16
N LYS A 469 5.82 17.83 -12.03
CA LYS A 469 5.40 19.03 -11.27
C LYS A 469 6.62 19.68 -10.61
N LYS A 470 6.66 21.01 -10.59
CA LYS A 470 7.77 21.77 -9.99
C LYS A 470 8.09 21.35 -8.55
N LYS A 471 7.07 21.02 -7.76
CA LYS A 471 7.21 20.56 -6.38
C LYS A 471 7.94 19.22 -6.25
N ASP A 472 7.98 18.40 -7.30
CA ASP A 472 8.58 17.07 -7.35
C ASP A 472 10.01 17.09 -7.92
N ILE A 473 10.61 18.29 -8.10
CA ILE A 473 11.97 18.45 -8.63
C ILE A 473 12.89 18.92 -7.50
N PHE A 474 13.98 18.18 -7.28
CA PHE A 474 15.02 18.47 -6.29
C PHE A 474 16.33 18.71 -7.03
N ILE A 475 17.12 19.72 -6.61
CA ILE A 475 18.42 19.99 -7.19
C ILE A 475 19.53 19.70 -6.19
N ASP A 476 20.47 18.85 -6.60
CA ASP A 476 21.73 18.63 -5.90
C ASP A 476 22.80 19.54 -6.50
N CYS A 477 23.24 20.51 -5.70
CA CYS A 477 24.28 21.46 -6.08
C CYS A 477 25.70 20.87 -6.00
N LEU A 478 25.82 19.61 -5.65
CA LEU A 478 27.02 18.77 -5.57
C LEU A 478 28.08 19.30 -4.58
N SER A 479 28.22 18.60 -3.48
CA SER A 479 29.30 18.86 -2.51
C SER A 479 30.57 18.12 -2.97
N LEU A 480 31.63 18.86 -3.20
CA LEU A 480 32.96 18.34 -3.50
C LEU A 480 33.83 18.36 -2.25
N THR A 481 34.82 17.48 -2.20
CA THR A 481 35.65 17.34 -1.02
C THR A 481 36.64 18.54 -0.87
N VAL A 482 36.69 19.13 0.33
CA VAL A 482 37.64 20.24 0.62
C VAL A 482 39.11 19.84 0.50
N SER A 483 39.43 18.54 0.57
CA SER A 483 40.80 18.06 0.37
C SER A 483 41.32 18.28 -1.04
N ALA A 484 40.43 18.37 -2.04
CA ALA A 484 40.78 18.55 -3.45
C ALA A 484 40.33 19.92 -4.01
N GLN A 485 39.19 20.43 -3.57
CA GLN A 485 38.54 21.63 -4.14
C GLN A 485 37.92 22.49 -3.07
N GLN A 486 38.77 23.02 -2.18
CA GLN A 486 38.34 23.75 -0.99
C GLN A 486 37.49 25.01 -1.32
N GLU A 487 37.84 25.74 -2.38
CA GLU A 487 37.16 26.98 -2.78
C GLU A 487 35.71 26.70 -3.24
N GLU A 488 35.41 25.53 -3.75
CA GLU A 488 34.09 25.15 -4.28
C GLU A 488 33.06 24.85 -3.19
N ALA A 489 33.47 24.67 -1.93
CA ALA A 489 32.56 24.49 -0.82
C ALA A 489 31.58 25.66 -0.66
N LEU A 490 32.05 26.88 -0.79
CA LEU A 490 31.23 28.10 -0.73
C LEU A 490 30.38 28.27 -1.99
N GLU A 491 30.87 27.85 -3.14
CA GLU A 491 30.11 27.91 -4.40
C GLU A 491 28.87 26.96 -4.35
N THR A 492 29.00 25.79 -3.73
CA THR A 492 27.85 24.92 -3.47
C THR A 492 26.76 25.60 -2.63
N LEU A 493 27.16 26.28 -1.54
CA LEU A 493 26.24 27.02 -0.67
C LEU A 493 25.55 28.19 -1.40
N LYS A 494 26.31 28.95 -2.20
CA LYS A 494 25.76 30.01 -3.07
C LYS A 494 24.75 29.44 -4.10
N CYS A 495 25.09 28.30 -4.72
CA CYS A 495 24.20 27.65 -5.67
C CYS A 495 22.89 27.19 -5.01
N ILE A 496 22.92 26.60 -3.82
CA ILE A 496 21.72 26.23 -3.06
C ILE A 496 20.81 27.45 -2.89
N LYS A 497 21.37 28.58 -2.45
CA LYS A 497 20.61 29.82 -2.29
C LYS A 497 20.01 30.32 -3.60
N MET A 498 20.78 30.31 -4.69
CA MET A 498 20.29 30.71 -6.01
C MET A 498 19.14 29.81 -6.50
N VAL A 499 19.25 28.51 -6.34
CA VAL A 499 18.19 27.53 -6.70
C VAL A 499 16.92 27.81 -5.93
N LYS A 500 17.02 28.03 -4.62
CA LYS A 500 15.85 28.33 -3.77
C LYS A 500 15.18 29.64 -4.20
N GLU A 501 15.95 30.72 -4.36
CA GLU A 501 15.41 32.05 -4.60
C GLU A 501 14.91 32.25 -6.04
N LYS A 502 15.62 31.70 -7.05
CA LYS A 502 15.32 31.94 -8.47
C LYS A 502 14.49 30.87 -9.11
N LEU A 503 14.75 29.59 -8.82
CA LEU A 503 13.97 28.48 -9.39
C LEU A 503 12.80 28.08 -8.49
N GLY A 504 12.89 28.28 -7.17
CA GLY A 504 11.84 27.95 -6.20
C GLY A 504 11.51 26.44 -6.17
N VAL A 505 12.50 25.61 -6.46
CA VAL A 505 12.44 24.14 -6.27
C VAL A 505 13.11 23.74 -4.96
N LYS A 506 12.97 22.48 -4.56
CA LYS A 506 13.65 21.93 -3.37
C LYS A 506 15.12 21.66 -3.68
N THR A 507 15.95 21.67 -2.62
CA THR A 507 17.36 21.33 -2.72
C THR A 507 17.70 20.10 -1.90
N ILE A 508 18.59 19.28 -2.41
CA ILE A 508 19.10 18.05 -1.79
C ILE A 508 20.62 18.07 -1.84
N LEU A 509 21.29 17.44 -0.89
CA LEU A 509 22.76 17.44 -0.86
C LEU A 509 23.32 16.27 -0.06
N GLY A 510 24.29 15.55 -0.64
CA GLY A 510 25.17 14.63 0.08
C GLY A 510 26.18 15.40 0.93
N VAL A 511 25.84 15.66 2.18
CA VAL A 511 26.65 16.54 3.08
C VAL A 511 27.99 15.94 3.40
N SER A 512 28.07 14.64 3.63
CA SER A 512 29.29 13.94 4.08
C SER A 512 30.41 13.93 3.03
N ASN A 513 30.11 14.27 1.77
CA ASN A 513 31.10 14.33 0.68
C ASN A 513 32.15 15.40 0.94
N ILE A 514 31.81 16.51 1.62
CA ILE A 514 32.69 17.62 1.90
C ILE A 514 33.99 17.20 2.63
N SER A 515 33.89 16.18 3.45
CA SER A 515 34.96 15.79 4.38
C SER A 515 35.77 14.55 3.94
N PHE A 516 35.61 14.05 2.71
CA PHE A 516 36.41 12.93 2.26
C PHE A 516 37.90 13.29 2.21
N GLY A 517 38.72 12.39 2.75
CA GLY A 517 40.20 12.55 2.75
C GLY A 517 40.76 13.47 3.82
N VAL A 518 39.94 14.02 4.73
CA VAL A 518 40.42 14.86 5.84
C VAL A 518 40.10 14.24 7.20
N PRO A 519 40.96 14.52 8.24
CA PRO A 519 40.71 14.04 9.60
C PRO A 519 39.55 14.81 10.25
N ASN A 520 39.04 14.28 11.37
CA ASN A 520 37.92 14.87 12.16
C ASN A 520 36.72 15.26 11.30
N ARG A 521 36.25 14.32 10.49
CA ARG A 521 35.12 14.48 9.56
C ARG A 521 33.87 15.02 10.25
N LYS A 522 33.59 14.60 11.50
CA LYS A 522 32.39 15.00 12.25
C LYS A 522 32.30 16.53 12.41
N ALA A 523 33.37 17.20 12.83
CA ALA A 523 33.34 18.65 12.98
C ALA A 523 33.06 19.38 11.67
N LEU A 524 33.66 18.91 10.57
CA LEU A 524 33.44 19.46 9.25
C LEU A 524 32.03 19.22 8.72
N ASN A 525 31.51 17.97 8.83
CA ASN A 525 30.15 17.61 8.41
C ASN A 525 29.10 18.45 9.17
N ASN A 526 29.20 18.56 10.50
CA ASN A 526 28.27 19.33 11.32
C ASN A 526 28.27 20.81 10.97
N THR A 527 29.48 21.42 10.77
CA THR A 527 29.59 22.81 10.38
C THR A 527 29.02 23.05 8.98
N TYR A 528 29.35 22.17 8.02
CA TYR A 528 28.89 22.32 6.66
C TYR A 528 27.37 22.10 6.54
N LEU A 529 26.80 21.14 7.30
CA LEU A 529 25.38 20.93 7.40
C LEU A 529 24.63 22.19 7.86
N ASN A 530 25.12 22.84 8.91
CA ASN A 530 24.53 24.11 9.40
C ASN A 530 24.56 25.21 8.33
N LEU A 531 25.69 25.38 7.64
CA LEU A 531 25.83 26.37 6.56
C LEU A 531 24.89 26.06 5.40
N ALA A 532 24.77 24.78 5.00
CA ALA A 532 23.90 24.34 3.93
C ALA A 532 22.42 24.55 4.27
N LEU A 533 22.00 24.19 5.50
CA LEU A 533 20.64 24.45 5.99
C LEU A 533 20.31 25.95 5.98
N SER A 534 21.27 26.79 6.42
CA SER A 534 21.12 28.23 6.41
C SER A 534 21.07 28.82 5.00
N ALA A 535 21.71 28.17 4.02
CA ALA A 535 21.61 28.51 2.60
C ALA A 535 20.28 28.06 1.95
N GLY A 536 19.50 27.23 2.62
CA GLY A 536 18.19 26.78 2.15
C GLY A 536 18.12 25.30 1.75
N LEU A 537 19.01 24.45 2.26
CA LEU A 537 18.95 22.99 2.03
C LEU A 537 17.69 22.39 2.64
N ASP A 538 16.90 21.67 1.83
CA ASP A 538 15.67 20.99 2.27
C ASP A 538 15.92 19.54 2.69
N LEU A 539 16.72 18.79 1.91
CA LEU A 539 16.91 17.35 2.05
C LEU A 539 18.41 17.04 2.25
N PRO A 540 18.94 17.09 3.48
CA PRO A 540 20.28 16.63 3.76
C PRO A 540 20.33 15.08 3.67
N ILE A 541 21.26 14.56 2.83
CA ILE A 541 21.63 13.14 2.81
C ILE A 541 22.79 12.98 3.79
N ILE A 542 22.56 12.32 4.91
CA ILE A 542 23.47 12.25 6.06
C ILE A 542 23.39 10.88 6.76
N ASN A 543 24.38 10.61 7.60
CA ASN A 543 24.29 9.51 8.55
C ASN A 543 23.63 9.98 9.85
N PRO A 544 22.37 9.66 10.15
CA PRO A 544 21.69 10.15 11.35
C PRO A 544 22.30 9.63 12.66
N ASN A 545 23.11 8.56 12.60
CA ASN A 545 23.80 7.97 13.74
C ASN A 545 25.20 8.57 13.99
N GLU A 546 25.62 9.52 13.16
CA GLU A 546 26.87 10.27 13.42
C GLU A 546 26.64 11.30 14.52
N GLU A 547 27.56 11.30 15.50
CA GLU A 547 27.49 12.19 16.67
C GLU A 547 27.43 13.67 16.25
N GLY A 548 26.48 14.41 16.82
CA GLY A 548 26.27 15.82 16.56
C GLY A 548 25.43 16.17 15.33
N ILE A 549 25.19 15.23 14.41
CA ILE A 549 24.42 15.49 13.18
C ILE A 549 22.96 15.79 13.51
N MET A 550 22.30 14.91 14.26
CA MET A 550 20.89 15.09 14.60
C MET A 550 20.68 16.19 15.65
N GLU A 551 21.65 16.44 16.51
CA GLU A 551 21.70 17.61 17.40
C GLU A 551 21.70 18.90 16.57
N THR A 552 22.52 18.96 15.52
CA THR A 552 22.54 20.08 14.57
C THR A 552 21.18 20.29 13.90
N ILE A 553 20.55 19.24 13.39
CA ILE A 553 19.21 19.30 12.79
C ILE A 553 18.17 19.81 13.80
N ASN A 554 18.15 19.26 15.02
CA ASN A 554 17.16 19.63 16.02
C ASN A 554 17.37 21.08 16.53
N ALA A 555 18.61 21.49 16.74
CA ALA A 555 18.94 22.88 17.09
C ALA A 555 18.53 23.85 15.96
N PHE A 556 18.78 23.50 14.70
CA PHE A 556 18.34 24.30 13.56
C PHE A 556 16.81 24.45 13.53
N LYS A 557 16.06 23.37 13.77
CA LYS A 557 14.59 23.42 13.84
C LYS A 557 14.07 24.36 14.93
N VAL A 558 14.74 24.41 16.09
CA VAL A 558 14.41 25.35 17.20
C VAL A 558 14.70 26.79 16.80
N ILE A 559 15.93 27.07 16.35
CA ILE A 559 16.39 28.43 16.02
C ILE A 559 15.52 29.04 14.90
N ASN A 560 15.08 28.22 13.92
CA ASN A 560 14.27 28.69 12.82
C ASN A 560 12.76 28.60 13.10
N ASN A 561 12.34 28.41 14.37
CA ASN A 561 10.94 28.35 14.80
C ASN A 561 10.09 27.28 14.05
N ILE A 562 10.74 26.20 13.64
CA ILE A 562 10.11 25.01 13.05
C ILE A 562 9.56 24.13 14.18
N ASP A 563 10.36 23.90 15.23
CA ASP A 563 9.92 23.29 16.49
C ASP A 563 9.35 24.37 17.42
N LYS A 564 8.05 24.65 17.25
CA LYS A 564 7.37 25.70 18.00
C LYS A 564 7.33 25.38 19.49
N GLY A 565 7.76 26.34 20.31
CA GLY A 565 7.82 26.17 21.76
C GLY A 565 8.90 25.20 22.23
N CYS A 566 9.82 24.78 21.37
CA CYS A 566 10.90 23.83 21.65
C CYS A 566 10.40 22.46 22.17
N VAL A 567 9.16 22.07 21.84
CA VAL A 567 8.50 20.89 22.43
C VAL A 567 9.28 19.62 22.16
N LYS A 568 9.57 19.34 20.88
CA LYS A 568 10.31 18.15 20.48
C LYS A 568 11.76 18.15 20.97
N TYR A 569 12.38 19.32 21.00
CA TYR A 569 13.75 19.46 21.50
C TYR A 569 13.84 19.18 23.00
N ILE A 570 12.93 19.75 23.78
CA ILE A 570 12.85 19.50 25.23
C ILE A 570 12.56 18.04 25.51
N GLU A 571 11.57 17.45 24.84
CA GLU A 571 11.21 16.04 24.99
C GLU A 571 12.42 15.13 24.74
N LYS A 572 13.15 15.36 23.66
CA LYS A 572 14.31 14.55 23.27
C LYS A 572 15.51 14.71 24.20
N TYR A 573 15.74 15.91 24.75
CA TYR A 573 16.95 16.23 25.52
C TYR A 573 16.72 16.50 27.01
N SER A 574 15.51 16.39 27.54
CA SER A 574 15.18 16.61 28.97
C SER A 574 15.93 15.72 29.95
N GLY A 575 16.35 14.54 29.49
CA GLY A 575 17.17 13.60 30.27
C GLY A 575 18.70 13.71 30.06
N TYR A 576 19.15 14.69 29.29
CA TYR A 576 20.56 14.82 28.89
C TYR A 576 21.40 15.31 30.06
N LYS A 577 21.95 14.36 30.87
CA LYS A 577 23.02 14.65 31.82
C LYS A 577 24.30 14.81 31.02
N GLN A 578 24.97 15.95 31.14
CA GLN A 578 26.35 16.14 30.68
C GLN A 578 27.27 15.14 31.37
N ASN A 579 27.28 13.91 30.96
CA ASN A 579 28.32 12.97 31.36
C ASN A 579 29.43 13.06 30.31
N ASN A 580 30.54 13.70 30.72
CA ASN A 580 31.84 13.59 30.06
C ASN A 580 32.31 12.12 30.12
N ILE A 581 31.72 11.24 29.33
CA ILE A 581 32.26 9.91 29.07
C ILE A 581 32.52 9.84 27.58
N ILE A 582 33.77 9.88 27.23
CA ILE A 582 34.30 9.47 25.93
C ILE A 582 33.85 8.01 25.76
N LYS A 583 32.67 7.82 25.16
CA LYS A 583 32.29 6.49 24.64
C LYS A 583 33.08 6.33 23.34
N THR A 584 34.17 5.57 23.44
CA THR A 584 34.77 4.93 22.27
C THR A 584 33.67 4.31 21.42
N THR A 585 33.72 4.64 20.15
CA THR A 585 32.88 4.00 19.12
C THR A 585 33.22 2.51 19.06
N ASN A 586 32.64 1.74 19.95
CA ASN A 586 32.48 0.33 19.75
C ASN A 586 31.19 0.14 18.97
N ASP A 587 31.30 -0.57 17.88
CA ASP A 587 30.18 -1.11 17.11
C ASP A 587 29.09 -1.51 18.11
N ARG A 588 27.98 -0.76 18.16
CA ARG A 588 26.77 -1.25 18.77
C ARG A 588 26.38 -2.43 17.90
N LYS A 589 26.71 -3.65 18.35
CA LYS A 589 26.06 -4.85 17.84
C LYS A 589 24.58 -4.61 18.06
N TYR A 590 23.81 -4.62 17.00
CA TYR A 590 22.38 -4.76 17.08
C TYR A 590 22.10 -5.88 18.08
N ASP A 591 21.15 -5.68 18.96
CA ASP A 591 20.68 -6.75 19.83
C ASP A 591 20.04 -7.81 18.91
N LEU A 592 20.83 -8.80 18.53
CA LEU A 592 20.39 -9.98 17.81
C LEU A 592 19.69 -10.97 18.74
N SER A 593 19.04 -10.47 19.80
CA SER A 593 18.16 -11.29 20.61
C SER A 593 17.02 -11.81 19.73
N LEU A 594 16.53 -13.01 20.05
CA LEU A 594 15.46 -13.61 19.26
C LEU A 594 14.18 -12.76 19.31
N GLU A 595 13.95 -12.06 20.41
CA GLU A 595 12.85 -11.11 20.59
C GLU A 595 12.93 -9.99 19.57
N SER A 596 14.09 -9.35 19.45
CA SER A 596 14.31 -8.27 18.47
C SER A 596 14.21 -8.77 17.02
N ILE A 597 14.72 -9.97 16.76
CA ILE A 597 14.63 -10.63 15.44
C ILE A 597 13.16 -10.87 15.05
N VAL A 598 12.34 -11.33 15.97
CA VAL A 598 10.90 -11.54 15.75
C VAL A 598 10.18 -10.21 15.57
N GLU A 599 10.45 -9.23 16.43
CA GLU A 599 9.80 -7.93 16.40
C GLU A 599 10.03 -7.18 15.07
N HIS A 600 11.23 -7.34 14.49
CA HIS A 600 11.61 -6.69 13.23
C HIS A 600 11.47 -7.59 11.99
N GLY A 601 11.00 -8.83 12.17
CA GLY A 601 10.77 -9.75 11.06
C GLY A 601 12.04 -10.24 10.34
N LEU A 602 13.17 -10.36 11.05
CA LEU A 602 14.48 -10.73 10.51
C LEU A 602 14.60 -12.25 10.32
N LYS A 603 13.94 -12.76 9.30
CA LYS A 603 13.70 -14.19 9.06
C LYS A 603 14.98 -15.02 8.95
N GLU A 604 16.02 -14.51 8.29
CA GLU A 604 17.26 -15.26 8.07
C GLU A 604 18.12 -15.43 9.33
N ASN A 605 18.03 -14.46 10.25
CA ASN A 605 18.72 -14.54 11.54
C ASN A 605 18.03 -15.45 12.55
N ALA A 606 16.74 -15.75 12.36
CA ALA A 606 15.92 -16.48 13.31
C ALA A 606 16.44 -17.88 13.62
N LYS A 607 16.89 -18.62 12.62
CA LYS A 607 17.43 -19.99 12.79
C LYS A 607 18.67 -20.01 13.66
N GLU A 608 19.64 -19.15 13.39
CA GLU A 608 20.89 -19.10 14.15
C GLU A 608 20.65 -18.63 15.59
N ALA A 609 19.85 -17.60 15.77
CA ALA A 609 19.49 -17.09 17.10
C ALA A 609 18.77 -18.16 17.93
N THR A 610 17.82 -18.89 17.34
CA THR A 610 17.13 -20.01 17.99
C THR A 610 18.09 -21.11 18.39
N LEU A 611 18.99 -21.54 17.50
CA LEU A 611 20.00 -22.57 17.82
C LEU A 611 20.94 -22.12 18.95
N ASN A 612 21.29 -20.85 19.02
CA ASN A 612 22.13 -20.31 20.09
C ASN A 612 21.41 -20.30 21.44
N LEU A 613 20.09 -20.04 21.46
CA LEU A 613 19.26 -20.12 22.67
C LEU A 613 19.08 -21.58 23.12
N LEU A 614 18.85 -22.51 22.20
CA LEU A 614 18.72 -23.93 22.49
C LEU A 614 19.99 -24.60 23.05
N LYS A 615 21.17 -23.93 22.99
CA LYS A 615 22.38 -24.34 23.73
C LYS A 615 22.32 -24.03 25.22
N LYS A 616 21.43 -23.09 25.62
CA LYS A 616 21.37 -22.56 27.01
C LYS A 616 20.07 -22.89 27.71
N TYR A 617 18.98 -23.01 26.95
CA TYR A 617 17.62 -23.18 27.43
C TYR A 617 16.97 -24.38 26.72
N ASP A 618 15.98 -25.00 27.33
CA ASP A 618 15.19 -26.04 26.70
C ASP A 618 14.22 -25.42 25.65
N GLU A 619 13.65 -26.27 24.84
CA GLU A 619 12.77 -25.90 23.73
C GLU A 619 11.50 -25.20 24.22
N ASN A 620 10.92 -25.65 25.34
CA ASN A 620 9.70 -25.05 25.91
C ASN A 620 9.98 -23.64 26.44
N TYR A 621 11.12 -23.40 27.06
CA TYR A 621 11.52 -22.08 27.53
C TYR A 621 11.64 -21.11 26.35
N VAL A 622 12.31 -21.52 25.27
CA VAL A 622 12.44 -20.67 24.07
C VAL A 622 11.08 -20.35 23.43
N LEU A 623 10.17 -21.34 23.46
CA LEU A 623 8.82 -21.15 22.91
C LEU A 623 7.95 -20.24 23.82
N ASP A 624 7.84 -20.57 25.11
CA ASP A 624 6.85 -19.95 26.00
C ASP A 624 7.34 -18.62 26.59
N GLU A 625 8.64 -18.46 26.85
CA GLU A 625 9.20 -17.27 27.49
C GLU A 625 9.82 -16.26 26.51
N ILE A 626 10.09 -16.66 25.25
CA ILE A 626 10.72 -15.79 24.26
C ILE A 626 9.83 -15.59 23.04
N LEU A 627 9.48 -16.65 22.30
CA LEU A 627 8.78 -16.51 21.01
C LEU A 627 7.33 -16.03 21.17
N ILE A 628 6.57 -16.62 22.10
CA ILE A 628 5.16 -16.23 22.32
C ILE A 628 5.06 -14.79 22.84
N PRO A 629 5.84 -14.37 23.86
CA PRO A 629 5.83 -12.98 24.32
C PRO A 629 6.25 -11.99 23.23
N SER A 630 7.21 -12.34 22.36
CA SER A 630 7.63 -11.48 21.24
C SER A 630 6.48 -11.26 20.23
N LEU A 631 5.73 -12.33 19.91
CA LEU A 631 4.53 -12.20 19.07
C LEU A 631 3.43 -11.36 19.72
N ASP A 632 3.26 -11.46 21.03
CA ASP A 632 2.30 -10.63 21.77
C ASP A 632 2.67 -9.14 21.72
N VAL A 633 3.98 -8.81 21.74
CA VAL A 633 4.46 -7.44 21.55
C VAL A 633 4.13 -6.95 20.14
N VAL A 634 4.41 -7.77 19.12
CA VAL A 634 4.09 -7.47 17.72
C VAL A 634 2.58 -7.29 17.54
N GLY A 635 1.76 -8.16 18.12
CA GLY A 635 0.31 -8.05 18.11
C GLY A 635 -0.21 -6.74 18.73
N LYS A 636 0.35 -6.32 19.87
CA LYS A 636 0.01 -5.05 20.53
C LYS A 636 0.40 -3.84 19.68
N LYS A 637 1.53 -3.88 18.98
CA LYS A 637 1.94 -2.83 18.05
C LYS A 637 0.98 -2.73 16.86
N TYR A 638 0.52 -3.88 16.35
CA TYR A 638 -0.49 -3.93 15.30
C TYR A 638 -1.83 -3.31 15.75
N ASP A 639 -2.32 -3.66 16.95
CA ASP A 639 -3.56 -3.10 17.53
C ASP A 639 -3.50 -1.57 17.68
N LYS A 640 -2.32 -1.04 18.02
CA LYS A 640 -2.09 0.41 18.15
C LYS A 640 -1.89 1.12 16.80
N GLY A 641 -1.84 0.39 15.69
CA GLY A 641 -1.52 0.95 14.38
C GLY A 641 -0.07 1.43 14.25
N GLU A 642 0.85 0.93 15.08
CA GLU A 642 2.29 1.21 15.03
C GLU A 642 2.97 0.40 13.92
N ILE A 643 2.44 -0.80 13.63
CA ILE A 643 2.82 -1.64 12.48
C ILE A 643 1.56 -2.08 11.74
N PHE A 644 1.72 -2.53 10.50
CA PHE A 644 0.64 -2.93 9.62
C PHE A 644 0.78 -4.39 9.17
N LEU A 645 -0.19 -4.87 8.40
CA LEU A 645 -0.29 -6.28 8.02
C LEU A 645 1.00 -6.86 7.41
N PRO A 646 1.75 -6.17 6.53
CA PRO A 646 3.01 -6.71 6.01
C PRO A 646 4.03 -7.04 7.10
N GLN A 647 4.24 -6.13 8.06
CA GLN A 647 5.19 -6.32 9.16
C GLN A 647 4.73 -7.44 10.10
N LEU A 648 3.42 -7.51 10.39
CA LEU A 648 2.84 -8.59 11.19
C LEU A 648 3.11 -9.97 10.57
N ILE A 649 2.89 -10.10 9.25
CA ILE A 649 3.14 -11.34 8.51
C ILE A 649 4.62 -11.69 8.52
N GLN A 650 5.50 -10.72 8.32
CA GLN A 650 6.95 -10.95 8.32
C GLN A 650 7.45 -11.43 9.69
N SER A 651 6.96 -10.83 10.78
CA SER A 651 7.25 -11.31 12.14
C SER A 651 6.74 -12.74 12.35
N ALA A 652 5.53 -13.05 11.88
CA ALA A 652 4.95 -14.38 11.96
C ALA A 652 5.77 -15.43 11.18
N GLU A 653 6.22 -15.10 9.95
CA GLU A 653 7.11 -15.98 9.18
C GLU A 653 8.47 -16.18 9.85
N THR A 654 8.99 -15.16 10.54
CA THR A 654 10.23 -15.24 11.32
C THR A 654 10.09 -16.24 12.49
N VAL A 655 8.97 -16.18 13.21
CA VAL A 655 8.66 -17.16 14.28
C VAL A 655 8.51 -18.56 13.72
N LYS A 656 7.92 -18.73 12.54
CA LYS A 656 7.79 -20.03 11.87
C LYS A 656 9.15 -20.69 11.61
N VAL A 657 10.17 -19.91 11.21
CA VAL A 657 11.54 -20.42 11.07
C VAL A 657 12.10 -20.91 12.41
N SER A 658 11.88 -20.15 13.49
CA SER A 658 12.28 -20.52 14.84
C SER A 658 11.58 -21.78 15.32
N LEU A 659 10.25 -21.88 15.12
CA LEU A 659 9.46 -23.07 15.46
C LEU A 659 9.91 -24.33 14.72
N ASN A 660 10.20 -24.22 13.43
CA ASN A 660 10.73 -25.35 12.65
C ASN A 660 12.09 -25.77 13.19
N THR A 661 12.95 -24.83 13.58
CA THR A 661 14.25 -25.10 14.19
C THR A 661 14.11 -25.82 15.54
N ILE A 662 13.14 -25.44 16.37
CA ILE A 662 12.80 -26.11 17.62
C ILE A 662 12.27 -27.52 17.34
N LYS A 663 11.36 -27.71 16.39
CA LYS A 663 10.85 -29.03 15.97
C LYS A 663 11.96 -29.95 15.50
N ASP A 664 12.90 -29.45 14.72
CA ASP A 664 14.08 -30.20 14.24
C ASP A 664 14.99 -30.61 15.42
N SER A 665 15.12 -29.77 16.45
CA SER A 665 15.84 -30.09 17.69
C SER A 665 15.13 -31.20 18.48
N LEU A 666 13.83 -31.08 18.71
CA LEU A 666 12.99 -32.09 19.40
C LEU A 666 13.02 -33.44 18.67
N ALA A 667 12.95 -33.44 17.32
CA ALA A 667 12.99 -34.65 16.51
C ALA A 667 14.35 -35.39 16.65
N LYS A 668 15.45 -34.66 16.82
CA LYS A 668 16.78 -35.26 17.10
C LYS A 668 16.89 -35.85 18.50
N ASN A 669 16.14 -35.30 19.43
CA ASN A 669 16.16 -35.71 20.85
C ASN A 669 15.12 -36.80 21.21
N ASN A 670 14.41 -37.39 20.21
CA ASN A 670 13.36 -38.41 20.40
C ASN A 670 12.20 -38.00 21.32
N THR A 671 11.91 -36.70 21.47
CA THR A 671 10.78 -36.21 22.22
C THR A 671 9.62 -35.88 21.25
N ASN A 672 8.40 -36.39 21.52
CA ASN A 672 7.21 -36.11 20.74
C ASN A 672 6.92 -34.61 20.75
N THR A 673 6.78 -34.01 19.58
CA THR A 673 6.31 -32.64 19.43
C THR A 673 4.88 -32.55 19.96
N VAL A 674 4.66 -31.86 21.04
CA VAL A 674 3.32 -31.61 21.57
C VAL A 674 2.75 -30.40 20.82
N SER A 675 1.84 -30.65 19.85
CA SER A 675 0.96 -29.60 19.32
C SER A 675 0.04 -29.14 20.45
N LYS A 676 -0.16 -27.82 20.61
CA LYS A 676 -1.09 -27.27 21.62
C LYS A 676 -2.53 -27.66 21.35
N GLY A 677 -2.86 -28.06 20.12
CA GLY A 677 -4.19 -28.51 19.69
C GLY A 677 -4.34 -28.49 18.18
N LYS A 678 -5.40 -29.13 17.68
CA LYS A 678 -5.73 -29.18 16.24
C LYS A 678 -6.92 -28.29 15.93
N ILE A 679 -6.77 -27.43 14.94
CA ILE A 679 -7.79 -26.46 14.51
C ILE A 679 -8.04 -26.62 13.01
N ILE A 680 -9.30 -26.68 12.59
CA ILE A 680 -9.67 -26.55 11.18
C ILE A 680 -9.93 -25.08 10.87
N VAL A 681 -9.47 -24.61 9.72
CA VAL A 681 -9.89 -23.35 9.12
C VAL A 681 -10.38 -23.55 7.70
N ALA A 682 -11.49 -22.91 7.35
CA ALA A 682 -12.10 -23.03 6.03
C ALA A 682 -12.78 -21.70 5.62
N THR A 683 -12.67 -21.34 4.36
CA THR A 683 -13.56 -20.34 3.76
C THR A 683 -14.80 -21.08 3.25
N VAL A 684 -15.97 -20.64 3.68
CA VAL A 684 -17.25 -21.35 3.47
C VAL A 684 -17.61 -21.49 2.00
N LYS A 685 -18.49 -22.45 1.70
CA LYS A 685 -19.01 -22.74 0.36
C LYS A 685 -19.55 -21.47 -0.31
N GLY A 686 -19.16 -21.27 -1.57
CA GLY A 686 -19.51 -20.11 -2.38
C GLY A 686 -18.60 -18.90 -2.18
N ASP A 687 -17.70 -18.90 -1.18
CA ASP A 687 -16.74 -17.83 -0.95
C ASP A 687 -15.33 -18.23 -1.39
N ILE A 688 -14.77 -17.41 -2.27
CA ILE A 688 -13.42 -17.64 -2.82
C ILE A 688 -12.36 -16.75 -2.16
N HIS A 689 -12.75 -15.87 -1.23
CA HIS A 689 -11.87 -14.93 -0.56
C HIS A 689 -11.25 -15.59 0.68
N ASP A 690 -10.02 -16.01 0.58
CA ASP A 690 -9.32 -16.76 1.64
C ASP A 690 -8.21 -15.98 2.37
N ILE A 691 -8.06 -14.70 2.08
CA ILE A 691 -6.99 -13.85 2.64
C ILE A 691 -7.08 -13.83 4.17
N GLY A 692 -8.25 -13.47 4.73
CA GLY A 692 -8.47 -13.42 6.16
C GLY A 692 -8.22 -14.78 6.84
N LYS A 693 -8.69 -15.86 6.23
CA LYS A 693 -8.45 -17.23 6.68
C LYS A 693 -6.96 -17.58 6.69
N ASN A 694 -6.22 -17.21 5.65
CA ASN A 694 -4.79 -17.51 5.55
C ASN A 694 -3.98 -16.76 6.61
N ILE A 695 -4.35 -15.52 6.94
CA ILE A 695 -3.73 -14.76 8.04
C ILE A 695 -4.02 -15.45 9.38
N VAL A 696 -5.26 -15.84 9.64
CA VAL A 696 -5.66 -16.59 10.85
C VAL A 696 -4.86 -17.90 10.95
N LYS A 697 -4.75 -18.65 9.86
CA LYS A 697 -3.92 -19.87 9.80
C LYS A 697 -2.49 -19.61 10.21
N ILE A 698 -1.82 -18.64 9.57
CA ILE A 698 -0.42 -18.30 9.85
C ILE A 698 -0.26 -17.94 11.32
N MET A 699 -1.15 -17.14 11.87
CA MET A 699 -1.11 -16.75 13.29
C MET A 699 -1.28 -17.96 14.21
N LEU A 700 -2.28 -18.81 14.00
CA LEU A 700 -2.52 -20.01 14.81
C LEU A 700 -1.32 -20.98 14.75
N GLU A 701 -0.76 -21.22 13.55
CA GLU A 701 0.42 -22.06 13.37
C GLU A 701 1.62 -21.53 14.17
N ASN A 702 1.80 -20.21 14.19
CA ASN A 702 2.89 -19.53 14.90
C ASN A 702 2.74 -19.57 16.42
N TYR A 703 1.51 -19.66 16.92
CA TYR A 703 1.25 -19.89 18.35
C TYR A 703 1.30 -21.36 18.77
N GLY A 704 1.72 -22.26 17.87
CA GLY A 704 2.00 -23.67 18.16
C GLY A 704 0.80 -24.62 17.96
N TYR A 705 -0.27 -24.18 17.29
CA TYR A 705 -1.40 -25.04 16.93
C TYR A 705 -1.15 -25.77 15.60
N GLU A 706 -1.66 -26.98 15.48
CA GLU A 706 -1.71 -27.71 14.19
C GLU A 706 -2.95 -27.27 13.43
N VAL A 707 -2.78 -26.54 12.32
CA VAL A 707 -3.90 -26.01 11.53
C VAL A 707 -4.13 -26.87 10.30
N ILE A 708 -5.34 -27.40 10.19
CA ILE A 708 -5.84 -28.11 9.01
C ILE A 708 -6.61 -27.09 8.17
N ASP A 709 -5.97 -26.61 7.12
CA ASP A 709 -6.57 -25.67 6.18
C ASP A 709 -7.28 -26.44 5.07
N LEU A 710 -8.60 -26.33 5.01
CA LEU A 710 -9.43 -26.98 3.98
C LEU A 710 -9.52 -26.15 2.69
N GLY A 711 -8.98 -24.90 2.70
CA GLY A 711 -8.98 -24.04 1.51
C GLY A 711 -10.19 -23.11 1.45
N LYS A 712 -10.59 -22.77 0.24
CA LYS A 712 -11.69 -21.85 -0.09
C LYS A 712 -12.80 -22.57 -0.83
N ASP A 713 -14.04 -22.04 -0.78
CA ASP A 713 -15.23 -22.64 -1.37
C ASP A 713 -15.45 -24.09 -0.88
N VAL A 714 -15.31 -24.27 0.44
CA VAL A 714 -15.26 -25.61 1.03
C VAL A 714 -16.67 -26.17 1.19
N PRO A 715 -16.98 -27.34 0.59
CA PRO A 715 -18.26 -28.00 0.79
C PRO A 715 -18.52 -28.31 2.27
N ILE A 716 -19.77 -28.16 2.69
CA ILE A 716 -20.20 -28.39 4.09
C ILE A 716 -19.81 -29.77 4.59
N GLU A 717 -20.02 -30.80 3.76
CA GLU A 717 -19.71 -32.18 4.06
C GLU A 717 -18.21 -32.40 4.32
N GLU A 718 -17.35 -31.63 3.66
CA GLU A 718 -15.92 -31.74 3.83
C GLU A 718 -15.48 -31.23 5.19
N VAL A 719 -16.02 -30.08 5.63
CA VAL A 719 -15.77 -29.53 6.99
C VAL A 719 -16.23 -30.54 8.04
N VAL A 720 -17.42 -31.11 7.90
CA VAL A 720 -18.00 -32.12 8.83
C VAL A 720 -17.13 -33.38 8.87
N ASN A 721 -16.75 -33.91 7.72
CA ASN A 721 -15.97 -35.15 7.62
C ASN A 721 -14.57 -35.00 8.23
N HIS A 722 -13.90 -33.87 7.96
CA HIS A 722 -12.59 -33.58 8.54
C HIS A 722 -12.66 -33.35 10.05
N SER A 723 -13.73 -32.72 10.54
CA SER A 723 -13.95 -32.53 11.99
C SER A 723 -14.14 -33.85 12.72
N LYS A 724 -14.92 -34.79 12.15
CA LYS A 724 -15.12 -36.14 12.67
C LYS A 724 -13.83 -36.97 12.66
N LYS A 725 -13.17 -37.01 11.49
CA LYS A 725 -12.00 -37.88 11.28
C LYS A 725 -10.83 -37.52 12.19
N ASN A 726 -10.67 -36.24 12.49
CA ASN A 726 -9.52 -35.73 13.25
C ASN A 726 -9.87 -35.38 14.72
N ASN A 727 -11.10 -35.63 15.17
CA ASN A 727 -11.60 -35.28 16.50
C ASN A 727 -11.31 -33.82 16.87
N ILE A 728 -11.72 -32.88 15.99
CA ILE A 728 -11.38 -31.47 16.08
C ILE A 728 -12.14 -30.77 17.20
N GLN A 729 -11.47 -30.04 18.05
CA GLN A 729 -12.06 -29.26 19.14
C GLN A 729 -12.47 -27.86 18.73
N LEU A 730 -11.81 -27.26 17.73
CA LEU A 730 -12.07 -25.89 17.28
C LEU A 730 -12.07 -25.78 15.75
N VAL A 731 -13.12 -25.18 15.20
CA VAL A 731 -13.28 -24.91 13.75
C VAL A 731 -13.41 -23.41 13.55
N GLY A 732 -12.63 -22.83 12.64
CA GLY A 732 -12.71 -21.44 12.18
C GLY A 732 -13.33 -21.37 10.78
N LEU A 733 -14.41 -20.61 10.63
CA LEU A 733 -15.08 -20.37 9.37
C LEU A 733 -14.92 -18.91 8.95
N SER A 734 -14.57 -18.67 7.69
CA SER A 734 -14.37 -17.34 7.12
C SER A 734 -15.34 -17.07 5.97
N ALA A 735 -15.92 -15.85 5.92
CA ALA A 735 -16.69 -15.34 4.79
C ALA A 735 -16.43 -13.84 4.60
N LEU A 736 -16.17 -13.41 3.37
CA LEU A 736 -15.95 -12.00 3.03
C LEU A 736 -17.15 -11.38 2.33
N MET A 737 -18.00 -12.19 1.70
CA MET A 737 -19.19 -11.70 0.99
C MET A 737 -20.45 -11.91 1.82
N THR A 738 -21.34 -10.93 1.81
CA THR A 738 -22.65 -11.01 2.46
C THR A 738 -23.50 -12.16 1.91
N THR A 739 -23.31 -12.51 0.64
CA THR A 739 -24.01 -13.61 -0.03
C THR A 739 -23.59 -15.00 0.45
N THR A 740 -22.41 -15.15 1.03
CA THR A 740 -21.86 -16.46 1.45
C THR A 740 -22.00 -16.72 2.96
N VAL A 741 -22.43 -15.72 3.72
CA VAL A 741 -22.64 -15.86 5.17
C VAL A 741 -23.71 -16.92 5.52
N HIS A 742 -24.69 -17.13 4.63
CA HIS A 742 -25.69 -18.18 4.83
C HIS A 742 -25.06 -19.59 4.86
N SER A 743 -24.06 -19.84 4.00
CA SER A 743 -23.32 -21.11 3.98
C SER A 743 -22.53 -21.35 5.29
N MET A 744 -22.18 -20.29 6.00
CA MET A 744 -21.56 -20.39 7.32
C MET A 744 -22.54 -20.97 8.35
N LYS A 745 -23.78 -20.46 8.37
CA LYS A 745 -24.85 -20.99 9.22
C LYS A 745 -25.16 -22.45 8.88
N GLU A 746 -25.29 -22.79 7.61
CA GLU A 746 -25.53 -24.17 7.17
C GLU A 746 -24.40 -25.13 7.64
N THR A 747 -23.15 -24.65 7.61
CA THR A 747 -21.99 -25.42 8.08
C THR A 747 -22.05 -25.62 9.59
N ILE A 748 -22.41 -24.58 10.35
CA ILE A 748 -22.61 -24.68 11.80
C ILE A 748 -23.72 -25.68 12.14
N ASP A 749 -24.88 -25.53 11.49
CA ASP A 749 -26.03 -26.41 11.71
C ASP A 749 -25.70 -27.88 11.40
N ALA A 750 -24.93 -28.11 10.32
CA ALA A 750 -24.47 -29.46 9.96
C ALA A 750 -23.51 -30.06 11.01
N LEU A 751 -22.56 -29.28 11.53
CA LEU A 751 -21.65 -29.71 12.61
C LEU A 751 -22.44 -30.05 13.89
N ARG A 752 -23.43 -29.24 14.25
CA ARG A 752 -24.30 -29.48 15.44
C ARG A 752 -25.19 -30.70 15.26
N LYS A 753 -25.78 -30.91 14.07
CA LYS A 753 -26.62 -32.05 13.77
C LYS A 753 -25.91 -33.39 13.91
N GLU A 754 -24.60 -33.39 13.65
CA GLU A 754 -23.75 -34.58 13.79
C GLU A 754 -23.31 -34.85 15.23
N GLY A 755 -23.76 -34.06 16.20
CA GLY A 755 -23.48 -34.24 17.61
C GLY A 755 -22.00 -34.03 18.01
N LEU A 756 -21.25 -33.29 17.18
CA LEU A 756 -19.84 -32.98 17.45
C LEU A 756 -19.75 -31.92 18.52
N ASN A 757 -18.92 -32.17 19.55
CA ASN A 757 -18.64 -31.22 20.62
C ASN A 757 -17.54 -30.21 20.21
N THR A 758 -17.56 -29.82 18.94
CA THR A 758 -16.58 -28.89 18.34
C THR A 758 -17.03 -27.46 18.59
N LYS A 759 -16.14 -26.61 19.10
CA LYS A 759 -16.35 -25.18 19.20
C LYS A 759 -16.13 -24.52 17.83
N ILE A 760 -16.90 -23.48 17.53
CA ILE A 760 -16.87 -22.83 16.24
C ILE A 760 -16.66 -21.32 16.44
N PHE A 761 -15.61 -20.78 15.83
CA PHE A 761 -15.46 -19.34 15.69
C PHE A 761 -15.66 -18.93 14.23
N VAL A 762 -16.21 -17.74 14.04
CA VAL A 762 -16.47 -17.17 12.71
C VAL A 762 -15.80 -15.82 12.58
N GLY A 763 -15.30 -15.51 11.38
CA GLY A 763 -14.66 -14.24 11.09
C GLY A 763 -14.84 -13.83 9.63
N GLY A 764 -14.68 -12.55 9.36
CA GLY A 764 -14.78 -11.95 8.01
C GLY A 764 -15.31 -10.53 8.05
N ALA A 765 -14.99 -9.73 7.03
CA ALA A 765 -15.25 -8.30 7.01
C ALA A 765 -16.74 -7.91 7.03
N VAL A 766 -17.61 -8.85 6.69
CA VAL A 766 -19.07 -8.63 6.64
C VAL A 766 -19.79 -9.14 7.89
N LEU A 767 -19.06 -9.66 8.89
CA LEU A 767 -19.63 -10.26 10.09
C LEU A 767 -19.59 -9.28 11.27
N THR A 768 -20.63 -9.37 12.10
CA THR A 768 -20.69 -8.69 13.40
C THR A 768 -20.81 -9.73 14.53
N GLU A 769 -20.50 -9.34 15.75
CA GLU A 769 -20.64 -10.22 16.93
C GLU A 769 -22.08 -10.65 17.15
N GLU A 770 -23.04 -9.77 16.87
CA GLU A 770 -24.48 -10.10 16.98
C GLU A 770 -24.86 -11.18 15.99
N TYR A 771 -24.43 -11.03 14.72
CA TYR A 771 -24.72 -12.01 13.70
C TYR A 771 -24.04 -13.36 13.96
N ALA A 772 -22.82 -13.36 14.47
CA ALA A 772 -22.13 -14.59 14.85
C ALA A 772 -22.95 -15.38 15.90
N LYS A 773 -23.55 -14.69 16.86
CA LYS A 773 -24.46 -15.30 17.87
C LYS A 773 -25.74 -15.82 17.23
N ASP A 774 -26.34 -15.11 16.29
CA ASP A 774 -27.59 -15.47 15.61
C ASP A 774 -27.46 -16.74 14.77
N ILE A 775 -26.28 -16.94 14.16
CA ILE A 775 -26.00 -18.17 13.38
C ILE A 775 -25.53 -19.34 14.22
N GLY A 776 -25.42 -19.16 15.54
CA GLY A 776 -25.07 -20.23 16.50
C GLY A 776 -23.58 -20.50 16.60
N ALA A 777 -22.71 -19.58 16.23
CA ALA A 777 -21.28 -19.67 16.48
C ALA A 777 -20.97 -19.52 17.98
N ASP A 778 -19.94 -20.22 18.48
CA ASP A 778 -19.49 -20.09 19.88
C ASP A 778 -18.72 -18.78 20.10
N TYR A 779 -18.01 -18.33 19.07
CA TYR A 779 -17.14 -17.14 19.15
C TYR A 779 -17.16 -16.35 17.85
N TYR A 780 -16.94 -15.04 18.01
CA TYR A 780 -16.67 -14.12 16.91
C TYR A 780 -15.20 -13.69 16.94
N SER A 781 -14.51 -13.79 15.80
CA SER A 781 -13.15 -13.32 15.60
C SER A 781 -13.14 -12.08 14.72
N LYS A 782 -12.93 -10.93 15.34
CA LYS A 782 -12.84 -9.65 14.63
C LYS A 782 -11.61 -9.58 13.72
N ASP A 783 -10.51 -10.21 14.14
CA ASP A 783 -9.21 -10.22 13.49
C ASP A 783 -8.43 -11.51 13.80
N ALA A 784 -7.26 -11.66 13.20
CA ALA A 784 -6.44 -12.87 13.37
C ALA A 784 -5.92 -13.04 14.80
N LYS A 785 -5.76 -11.98 15.57
CA LYS A 785 -5.34 -12.03 16.97
C LYS A 785 -6.47 -12.56 17.85
N SER A 786 -7.70 -12.08 17.66
CA SER A 786 -8.86 -12.60 18.40
C SER A 786 -9.08 -14.09 18.14
N ALA A 787 -8.75 -14.59 16.93
CA ALA A 787 -8.76 -16.03 16.66
C ALA A 787 -7.75 -16.80 17.54
N VAL A 788 -6.57 -16.25 17.76
CA VAL A 788 -5.55 -16.84 18.66
C VAL A 788 -6.02 -16.82 20.10
N GLU A 789 -6.64 -15.75 20.58
CA GLU A 789 -7.18 -15.70 21.95
C GLU A 789 -8.30 -16.72 22.15
N ILE A 790 -9.16 -16.90 21.12
CA ILE A 790 -10.19 -17.96 21.13
C ILE A 790 -9.54 -19.35 21.20
N ALA A 791 -8.47 -19.59 20.47
CA ALA A 791 -7.74 -20.85 20.51
C ALA A 791 -7.13 -21.09 21.90
N LYS A 792 -6.49 -20.09 22.50
CA LYS A 792 -5.95 -20.17 23.87
C LYS A 792 -7.03 -20.55 24.89
N LEU A 793 -8.25 -20.00 24.79
CA LEU A 793 -9.37 -20.31 25.67
C LEU A 793 -9.86 -21.76 25.55
N ASN A 794 -9.68 -22.41 24.41
CA ASN A 794 -10.21 -23.74 24.14
C ASN A 794 -9.20 -24.87 24.33
N PHE A 795 -7.91 -24.56 24.39
CA PHE A 795 -6.84 -25.56 24.50
C PHE A 795 -5.97 -25.42 25.77
N ASN A 796 -6.27 -24.45 26.63
CA ASN A 796 -5.61 -24.30 27.94
C ASN A 796 -6.26 -25.14 29.02
#